data_3c73bb78d076257ae095b3792b4c4b52
#
_entry.id   3c73bb78d076257ae095b3792b4c4b52
#
_cell.length_a   1.000
_cell.length_b   1.000
_cell.length_c   1.000
_cell.angle_alpha   90.00
_cell.angle_beta   90.00
_cell.angle_gamma   90.00
#
_symmetry.space_group_name_H-M   'P 1'
#
loop_
_entity.id
_entity.type
_entity.pdbx_description
1 polymer ?
#
loop_
_entity_poly.entity_id
_entity_poly.type
_entity_poly.pdbx_seq_one_letter_code
_entity_poly.pdbx_strand_id
1 'polypeptide(L)'
;MKTRWLLFFFIIGIYGILKGQNLNLSNSEQALEDRWIECDLLWFKPNDIRGSVDDYFSRISPLYGNINGEKGIVLNPGWMFDMVACWTGNLDDQLILPTFSMPGHQYSSWTGKEFRELVKTIKSSASKYGFNDFKVAIWFWGGPQLYDLEKSEWKDRHPETYPVYNLRYQSPLKGDKYTYAVYPNGIPNGTPFYSFFAKQMADFSKATGIDGLEMRDFMTFRHSYEVPPHEWDEDFYQGVRSFLVELKKARPSLLCIGYNSAGPATGDLRGQGFDSYSLASNYLLDHYVIESWGVAWNDFYKPHIFSCSYAAQQAYLAVTQAQLAETKCRVLPLVELTGGWEYDDAPLTRSRFNNRMQAWLYANTFYASRAGDLSPPNGFSLAFADRARAMEKNSLISEDQVSFMKATLDRASMAAHGVEKAYGCRLFYNRNGLLWMNKNAQGVDLGEYSDFHFSFLMNLGITATSSARIEDFSKENAGDFPILFTPFQVPDKAISQIQDYTKKGGSIMIIGAKNTIDPKLKNLPNTIYWEPPLNDGKNFANPDAAEIATKINNVFKASGLSFQSTQQLGLWPMWKSKGVNYMQIVNFQYQIENAVSRVYTINISRKQLGLGSGPYHLEGVYDQRKIGADYTDKDILSFRVFVPPFESFICTLQPGEAPPENTLINNTDPRIVYKGDWKHNEMALVSFNQDEHFSANKGDYAKFTFTGSGVSVLGTKSDNLGYADIFLDGKKVYTVDGFADWSKEPSIITSAHSTNFLKDYLKYVVPEKQVLYTVSGLSKGSHTIKIVVTGTKQAEASDYGVVVDAFEVKNH
;
A
#
# COMPACT_ATOMS: atom_id res chain seq x y z
N MET A 1 49.90 39.86 -8.36
CA MET A 1 49.37 39.53 -7.01
C MET A 1 47.91 40.00 -6.77
N LYS A 2 47.32 40.88 -7.58
CA LYS A 2 45.93 41.36 -7.41
C LYS A 2 44.86 40.47 -8.06
N THR A 3 45.19 39.59 -9.00
CA THR A 3 44.20 38.78 -9.73
C THR A 3 43.88 37.42 -9.05
N ARG A 4 44.73 36.97 -8.09
CA ARG A 4 44.48 35.72 -7.32
C ARG A 4 43.50 35.90 -6.16
N TRP A 5 43.32 37.14 -5.66
CA TRP A 5 42.39 37.40 -4.57
C TRP A 5 40.94 37.54 -5.04
N LEU A 6 40.70 37.98 -6.29
CA LEU A 6 39.36 38.05 -6.85
C LEU A 6 38.76 36.67 -7.14
N LEU A 7 39.59 35.68 -7.52
CA LEU A 7 39.11 34.30 -7.72
C LEU A 7 38.77 33.60 -6.39
N PHE A 8 39.48 33.95 -5.33
CA PHE A 8 39.24 33.34 -4.00
C PHE A 8 37.94 33.88 -3.37
N PHE A 9 37.61 35.13 -3.55
CA PHE A 9 36.34 35.71 -3.09
C PHE A 9 35.16 35.26 -3.97
N PHE A 10 35.36 34.97 -5.24
CA PHE A 10 34.30 34.41 -6.09
C PHE A 10 33.98 32.96 -5.75
N ILE A 11 34.96 32.14 -5.42
CA ILE A 11 34.79 30.74 -4.96
C ILE A 11 34.18 30.69 -3.57
N ILE A 12 34.55 31.58 -2.66
CA ILE A 12 33.92 31.63 -1.31
C ILE A 12 32.50 32.19 -1.41
N GLY A 13 32.23 33.14 -2.34
CA GLY A 13 30.89 33.64 -2.60
C GLY A 13 29.94 32.56 -3.17
N ILE A 14 30.43 31.72 -4.08
CA ILE A 14 29.64 30.59 -4.63
C ILE A 14 29.47 29.45 -3.59
N TYR A 15 30.47 29.20 -2.77
CA TYR A 15 30.36 28.22 -1.66
C TYR A 15 29.48 28.73 -0.52
N GLY A 16 29.40 30.04 -0.29
CA GLY A 16 28.47 30.65 0.67
C GLY A 16 27.02 30.63 0.18
N ILE A 17 26.81 30.81 -1.13
CA ILE A 17 25.46 30.74 -1.74
C ILE A 17 24.95 29.30 -1.81
N LEU A 18 25.83 28.32 -1.98
CA LEU A 18 25.42 26.89 -1.96
C LEU A 18 25.22 26.31 -0.54
N LYS A 19 25.72 26.96 0.52
CA LYS A 19 25.47 26.57 1.91
C LYS A 19 24.32 27.34 2.58
N GLY A 20 23.76 28.35 1.94
CA GLY A 20 22.75 29.24 2.50
C GLY A 20 21.34 29.07 1.92
N GLN A 21 21.11 28.15 1.01
CA GLN A 21 19.75 27.74 0.67
C GLN A 21 19.29 26.62 1.62
N ASN A 22 19.10 26.99 2.91
CA ASN A 22 17.94 26.44 3.58
C ASN A 22 16.76 26.81 2.69
N LEU A 23 16.21 25.82 2.00
CA LEU A 23 14.88 25.91 1.39
C LEU A 23 13.89 26.12 2.53
N ASN A 24 13.80 27.34 3.03
CA ASN A 24 12.55 27.81 3.60
C ASN A 24 11.58 27.85 2.42
N LEU A 25 10.95 26.73 2.17
CA LEU A 25 9.75 26.65 1.33
C LEU A 25 8.75 27.63 1.96
N SER A 26 8.63 28.79 1.35
CA SER A 26 7.55 29.70 1.73
C SER A 26 6.23 28.96 1.52
N ASN A 27 5.27 29.13 2.42
CA ASN A 27 3.94 28.50 2.41
C ASN A 27 3.09 28.77 1.14
N SER A 28 3.68 29.19 0.05
CA SER A 28 3.03 29.52 -1.23
C SER A 28 3.50 28.68 -2.42
N GLU A 29 4.48 27.78 -2.27
CA GLU A 29 4.84 26.86 -3.34
C GLU A 29 3.82 25.70 -3.35
N GLN A 30 3.12 25.57 -4.48
CA GLN A 30 2.21 24.46 -4.72
C GLN A 30 2.99 23.16 -4.51
N ALA A 31 2.46 22.30 -3.66
CA ALA A 31 3.05 21.01 -3.39
C ALA A 31 3.27 20.25 -4.71
N LEU A 32 4.47 19.72 -4.89
CA LEU A 32 4.82 18.92 -6.05
C LEU A 32 4.45 17.47 -5.79
N GLU A 33 3.70 16.87 -6.70
CA GLU A 33 3.32 15.45 -6.62
C GLU A 33 3.51 14.79 -7.97
N ASP A 34 4.34 13.76 -7.98
CA ASP A 34 4.56 12.96 -9.17
C ASP A 34 3.42 11.97 -9.37
N ARG A 35 3.10 11.75 -10.63
CA ARG A 35 2.10 10.74 -11.04
C ARG A 35 2.65 9.94 -12.21
N TRP A 36 2.93 8.68 -11.94
CA TRP A 36 3.35 7.71 -12.95
C TRP A 36 2.27 6.66 -13.10
N ILE A 37 1.99 6.22 -14.32
CA ILE A 37 0.99 5.20 -14.60
C ILE A 37 1.63 4.08 -15.39
N GLU A 38 1.58 2.88 -14.86
CA GLU A 38 1.98 1.66 -15.56
C GLU A 38 0.86 1.25 -16.54
N CYS A 39 1.24 0.98 -17.78
CA CYS A 39 0.30 0.65 -18.85
C CYS A 39 0.88 -0.42 -19.75
N ASP A 40 0.09 -1.47 -20.02
CA ASP A 40 0.50 -2.50 -20.95
C ASP A 40 0.62 -1.96 -22.38
N LEU A 41 1.69 -2.36 -23.06
CA LEU A 41 1.89 -2.03 -24.48
C LEU A 41 0.74 -2.52 -25.37
N LEU A 42 -0.03 -3.51 -24.91
CA LEU A 42 -1.25 -4.02 -25.55
C LEU A 42 -2.34 -2.98 -25.77
N TRP A 43 -2.36 -1.89 -25.01
CA TRP A 43 -3.28 -0.78 -25.24
C TRP A 43 -3.03 -0.15 -26.62
N PHE A 44 -1.77 -0.08 -27.00
CA PHE A 44 -1.33 0.62 -28.21
C PHE A 44 -1.25 -0.33 -29.40
N LYS A 45 -1.58 0.20 -30.58
CA LYS A 45 -1.65 -0.58 -31.82
C LYS A 45 -0.66 -0.02 -32.83
N PRO A 46 0.30 -0.82 -33.36
CA PRO A 46 1.27 -0.33 -34.34
C PRO A 46 0.61 0.17 -35.63
N ASN A 47 -0.51 -0.38 -36.04
CA ASN A 47 -1.27 0.04 -37.23
C ASN A 47 -2.24 1.22 -36.96
N ASP A 48 -2.43 1.64 -35.70
CA ASP A 48 -3.22 2.79 -35.29
C ASP A 48 -2.65 3.41 -34.01
N ILE A 49 -1.42 3.87 -34.09
CA ILE A 49 -0.71 4.50 -32.96
C ILE A 49 -1.48 5.70 -32.44
N ARG A 50 -1.91 6.58 -33.34
CA ARG A 50 -2.57 7.84 -32.95
C ARG A 50 -3.92 7.58 -32.28
N GLY A 51 -4.77 6.75 -32.86
CA GLY A 51 -6.08 6.44 -32.30
C GLY A 51 -5.98 5.79 -30.94
N SER A 52 -5.04 4.83 -30.76
CA SER A 52 -4.85 4.15 -29.49
C SER A 52 -4.25 5.08 -28.40
N VAL A 53 -3.39 6.03 -28.77
CA VAL A 53 -2.86 7.02 -27.82
C VAL A 53 -3.93 8.06 -27.44
N ASP A 54 -4.75 8.51 -28.41
CA ASP A 54 -5.85 9.43 -28.11
C ASP A 54 -6.93 8.74 -27.23
N ASP A 55 -7.20 7.44 -27.44
CA ASP A 55 -8.08 6.65 -26.56
C ASP A 55 -7.49 6.58 -25.13
N TYR A 56 -6.20 6.29 -24.98
CA TYR A 56 -5.55 6.26 -23.67
C TYR A 56 -5.71 7.58 -22.91
N PHE A 57 -5.33 8.70 -23.53
CA PHE A 57 -5.40 9.98 -22.83
C PHE A 57 -6.82 10.44 -22.56
N SER A 58 -7.78 10.15 -23.45
CA SER A 58 -9.18 10.49 -23.23
C SER A 58 -9.75 9.84 -21.96
N ARG A 59 -9.28 8.64 -21.61
CA ARG A 59 -9.75 7.88 -20.45
C ARG A 59 -8.90 8.12 -19.20
N ILE A 60 -7.58 8.08 -19.36
CA ILE A 60 -6.63 7.97 -18.24
C ILE A 60 -6.10 9.32 -17.77
N SER A 61 -6.13 10.35 -18.62
CA SER A 61 -5.59 11.67 -18.27
C SER A 61 -6.08 12.23 -16.93
N PRO A 62 -7.33 12.00 -16.46
CA PRO A 62 -7.78 12.50 -15.17
C PRO A 62 -6.96 11.98 -13.97
N LEU A 63 -6.34 10.79 -14.09
CA LEU A 63 -5.54 10.19 -13.02
C LEU A 63 -4.20 10.89 -12.79
N TYR A 64 -3.69 11.61 -13.78
CA TYR A 64 -2.48 12.43 -13.61
C TYR A 64 -2.70 13.65 -12.69
N GLY A 65 -3.96 14.01 -12.44
CA GLY A 65 -4.34 15.08 -11.52
C GLY A 65 -3.93 16.47 -12.02
N ASN A 66 -4.26 17.47 -11.21
CA ASN A 66 -3.95 18.88 -11.49
C ASN A 66 -2.78 19.42 -10.65
N ILE A 67 -2.15 18.57 -9.83
CA ILE A 67 -1.06 18.96 -8.95
C ILE A 67 0.24 19.02 -9.77
N ASN A 68 1.04 20.05 -9.56
CA ASN A 68 2.35 20.16 -10.18
C ASN A 68 3.25 19.00 -9.72
N GLY A 69 4.04 18.47 -10.63
CA GLY A 69 4.95 17.37 -10.40
C GLY A 69 5.27 16.66 -11.72
N GLU A 70 6.17 15.73 -11.68
CA GLU A 70 6.51 14.94 -12.86
C GLU A 70 5.36 14.01 -13.23
N LYS A 71 5.04 13.94 -14.50
CA LYS A 71 4.01 13.06 -15.05
C LYS A 71 4.63 12.11 -16.05
N GLY A 72 4.32 10.83 -15.94
CA GLY A 72 4.90 9.84 -16.84
C GLY A 72 4.04 8.59 -17.00
N ILE A 73 4.36 7.87 -18.04
CA ILE A 73 3.84 6.55 -18.32
C ILE A 73 4.99 5.54 -18.29
N VAL A 74 4.76 4.39 -17.70
CA VAL A 74 5.66 3.24 -17.78
C VAL A 74 5.02 2.22 -18.72
N LEU A 75 5.58 2.05 -19.90
CA LEU A 75 5.12 1.07 -20.86
C LEU A 75 5.59 -0.33 -20.44
N ASN A 76 4.64 -1.23 -20.28
CA ASN A 76 4.91 -2.62 -20.00
C ASN A 76 4.82 -3.46 -21.29
N PRO A 77 5.94 -3.79 -21.93
CA PRO A 77 5.97 -4.67 -23.09
C PRO A 77 6.06 -6.16 -22.69
N GLY A 78 5.81 -6.50 -21.45
CA GLY A 78 6.12 -7.80 -20.87
C GLY A 78 7.60 -7.87 -20.43
N TRP A 79 8.24 -8.99 -20.68
CA TRP A 79 9.65 -9.19 -20.32
C TRP A 79 10.58 -8.50 -21.33
N MET A 80 11.01 -7.31 -21.04
CA MET A 80 11.71 -6.45 -21.98
C MET A 80 13.18 -6.84 -22.25
N PHE A 81 13.70 -7.82 -21.57
CA PHE A 81 15.09 -8.20 -21.71
C PHE A 81 15.50 -8.42 -23.16
N ASP A 82 14.74 -9.23 -23.90
CA ASP A 82 15.05 -9.57 -25.29
C ASP A 82 15.00 -8.36 -26.23
N MET A 83 14.03 -7.46 -26.01
CA MET A 83 13.88 -6.27 -26.83
C MET A 83 15.13 -5.39 -26.79
N VAL A 84 15.79 -5.31 -25.65
CA VAL A 84 17.02 -4.51 -25.48
C VAL A 84 18.27 -5.34 -25.78
N ALA A 85 18.37 -6.56 -25.26
CA ALA A 85 19.53 -7.41 -25.45
C ALA A 85 19.76 -7.75 -26.92
N CYS A 86 18.69 -7.99 -27.68
CA CYS A 86 18.75 -8.28 -29.11
C CYS A 86 18.67 -7.03 -30.00
N TRP A 87 18.72 -5.81 -29.44
CA TRP A 87 18.67 -4.58 -30.20
C TRP A 87 19.86 -4.48 -31.18
N THR A 88 19.55 -4.32 -32.48
CA THR A 88 20.54 -4.29 -33.54
C THR A 88 21.10 -2.89 -33.84
N GLY A 89 20.47 -1.84 -33.31
CA GLY A 89 20.72 -0.45 -33.69
C GLY A 89 19.90 0.03 -34.91
N ASN A 90 19.17 -0.87 -35.57
CA ASN A 90 18.37 -0.54 -36.74
C ASN A 90 16.88 -0.39 -36.39
N LEU A 91 16.32 0.77 -36.64
CA LEU A 91 14.91 1.08 -36.36
C LEU A 91 13.92 0.36 -37.30
N ASP A 92 14.40 -0.14 -38.45
CA ASP A 92 13.56 -0.88 -39.37
C ASP A 92 13.36 -2.36 -38.95
N ASP A 93 14.21 -2.84 -38.04
CA ASP A 93 14.12 -4.20 -37.57
C ASP A 93 12.93 -4.39 -36.63
N GLN A 94 12.40 -5.61 -36.63
CA GLN A 94 11.39 -6.05 -35.71
C GLN A 94 11.95 -6.10 -34.30
N LEU A 95 11.30 -5.43 -33.36
CA LEU A 95 11.61 -5.57 -31.95
C LEU A 95 11.21 -6.97 -31.48
N ILE A 96 12.11 -7.64 -30.79
CA ILE A 96 11.83 -8.92 -30.18
C ILE A 96 11.05 -8.66 -28.89
N LEU A 97 9.76 -8.91 -28.94
CA LEU A 97 8.89 -8.87 -27.79
C LEU A 97 8.81 -10.27 -27.19
N PRO A 98 8.85 -10.39 -25.87
CA PRO A 98 8.78 -11.69 -25.25
C PRO A 98 7.44 -12.36 -25.55
N THR A 99 7.50 -13.63 -25.89
CA THR A 99 6.33 -14.49 -25.97
C THR A 99 5.93 -14.88 -24.54
N PHE A 100 5.44 -13.94 -23.77
CA PHE A 100 4.96 -14.26 -22.46
C PHE A 100 3.61 -14.99 -22.58
N SER A 101 3.61 -16.22 -22.13
CA SER A 101 2.45 -17.10 -22.24
C SER A 101 1.44 -16.93 -21.10
N MET A 102 1.07 -15.72 -20.75
CA MET A 102 -0.18 -15.58 -20.03
C MET A 102 -1.33 -15.80 -21.00
N PRO A 103 -2.33 -16.60 -20.63
CA PRO A 103 -3.50 -16.77 -21.47
C PRO A 103 -4.10 -15.42 -21.83
N GLY A 104 -4.17 -15.09 -23.11
CA GLY A 104 -4.72 -13.83 -23.60
C GLY A 104 -3.72 -12.72 -23.92
N HIS A 105 -2.45 -12.83 -23.56
CA HIS A 105 -1.43 -11.84 -23.87
C HIS A 105 -0.72 -12.20 -25.19
N GLN A 106 -1.19 -11.66 -26.29
CA GLN A 106 -0.44 -11.64 -27.54
C GLN A 106 -0.07 -10.20 -27.87
N TYR A 107 1.19 -9.86 -27.68
CA TYR A 107 1.71 -8.57 -28.10
C TYR A 107 1.74 -8.45 -29.61
N SER A 108 1.29 -7.29 -30.11
CA SER A 108 1.50 -6.95 -31.51
C SER A 108 2.98 -6.84 -31.83
N SER A 109 3.38 -7.22 -33.03
CA SER A 109 4.72 -6.95 -33.53
C SER A 109 4.96 -5.45 -33.70
N TRP A 110 6.11 -4.96 -33.25
CA TRP A 110 6.54 -3.58 -33.36
C TRP A 110 7.89 -3.50 -34.05
N THR A 111 8.05 -2.58 -35.00
CA THR A 111 9.37 -2.14 -35.43
C THR A 111 9.91 -1.05 -34.52
N GLY A 112 11.21 -0.84 -34.49
CA GLY A 112 11.81 0.27 -33.75
C GLY A 112 11.26 1.64 -34.18
N LYS A 113 10.91 1.81 -35.47
CA LYS A 113 10.25 3.00 -36.00
C LYS A 113 8.86 3.24 -35.41
N GLU A 114 8.03 2.21 -35.41
CA GLU A 114 6.69 2.29 -34.84
C GLU A 114 6.73 2.57 -33.34
N PHE A 115 7.64 1.92 -32.62
CA PHE A 115 7.82 2.19 -31.20
C PHE A 115 8.31 3.62 -30.92
N ARG A 116 9.24 4.13 -31.70
CA ARG A 116 9.65 5.53 -31.63
C ARG A 116 8.49 6.51 -31.92
N GLU A 117 7.67 6.21 -32.93
CA GLU A 117 6.49 7.03 -33.24
C GLU A 117 5.45 6.94 -32.11
N LEU A 118 5.27 5.80 -31.45
CA LEU A 118 4.45 5.66 -30.26
C LEU A 118 4.93 6.62 -29.16
N VAL A 119 6.20 6.56 -28.79
CA VAL A 119 6.80 7.43 -27.76
C VAL A 119 6.59 8.90 -28.09
N LYS A 120 6.83 9.30 -29.33
CA LYS A 120 6.63 10.67 -29.80
C LYS A 120 5.16 11.09 -29.75
N THR A 121 4.26 10.21 -30.16
CA THR A 121 2.81 10.46 -30.16
C THR A 121 2.28 10.60 -28.73
N ILE A 122 2.72 9.74 -27.79
CA ILE A 122 2.40 9.86 -26.36
C ILE A 122 2.79 11.25 -25.85
N LYS A 123 4.04 11.68 -26.04
CA LYS A 123 4.54 13.00 -25.57
C LYS A 123 3.75 14.16 -26.17
N SER A 124 3.44 14.08 -27.47
CA SER A 124 2.69 15.14 -28.15
C SER A 124 1.21 15.17 -27.71
N SER A 125 0.60 14.02 -27.47
CA SER A 125 -0.78 13.96 -26.95
C SER A 125 -0.84 14.43 -25.50
N ALA A 126 0.11 14.04 -24.65
CA ALA A 126 0.22 14.54 -23.27
C ALA A 126 0.21 16.07 -23.20
N SER A 127 0.95 16.73 -24.09
CA SER A 127 0.98 18.19 -24.16
C SER A 127 -0.39 18.82 -24.47
N LYS A 128 -1.25 18.15 -25.24
CA LYS A 128 -2.63 18.62 -25.52
C LYS A 128 -3.51 18.59 -24.28
N TYR A 129 -3.19 17.72 -23.32
CA TYR A 129 -3.86 17.61 -22.02
C TYR A 129 -3.20 18.50 -20.94
N GLY A 130 -2.23 19.34 -21.32
CA GLY A 130 -1.55 20.27 -20.41
C GLY A 130 -0.39 19.66 -19.64
N PHE A 131 0.03 18.44 -19.95
CA PHE A 131 1.16 17.78 -19.32
C PHE A 131 2.45 18.11 -20.10
N ASN A 132 3.08 19.20 -19.70
CA ASN A 132 4.38 19.59 -20.26
C ASN A 132 5.47 18.68 -19.67
N ASP A 133 6.50 18.38 -20.50
CA ASP A 133 7.63 17.52 -20.08
C ASP A 133 7.23 16.11 -19.61
N PHE A 134 6.18 15.56 -20.25
CA PHE A 134 5.68 14.23 -19.97
C PHE A 134 6.73 13.16 -20.28
N LYS A 135 6.97 12.25 -19.33
CA LYS A 135 7.99 11.21 -19.44
C LYS A 135 7.41 9.89 -19.95
N VAL A 136 8.19 9.17 -20.73
CA VAL A 136 7.88 7.81 -21.17
C VAL A 136 9.01 6.91 -20.72
N ALA A 137 8.73 6.04 -19.78
CA ALA A 137 9.64 4.98 -19.33
C ALA A 137 9.20 3.62 -19.88
N ILE A 138 10.10 2.68 -19.84
CA ILE A 138 9.80 1.29 -20.14
C ILE A 138 10.00 0.46 -18.89
N TRP A 139 9.10 -0.45 -18.67
CA TRP A 139 9.21 -1.47 -17.66
C TRP A 139 10.23 -2.51 -18.09
N PHE A 140 11.19 -2.77 -17.24
CA PHE A 140 12.18 -3.79 -17.37
C PHE A 140 11.99 -4.80 -16.23
N TRP A 141 11.34 -5.89 -16.52
CA TRP A 141 11.17 -6.93 -15.54
C TRP A 141 12.28 -7.94 -15.63
N GLY A 142 12.74 -8.29 -14.51
CA GLY A 142 13.43 -9.48 -14.39
C GLY A 142 14.89 -9.38 -14.69
N GLY A 143 15.49 -8.34 -14.90
CA GLY A 143 16.84 -8.52 -15.22
C GLY A 143 17.02 -9.87 -15.96
N PRO A 144 18.11 -10.30 -16.28
CA PRO A 144 18.26 -11.61 -16.88
C PRO A 144 17.98 -12.72 -15.86
N GLN A 145 16.72 -12.95 -15.57
CA GLN A 145 16.29 -14.13 -14.81
C GLN A 145 16.40 -15.37 -15.66
N LEU A 146 16.79 -16.42 -15.03
CA LEU A 146 17.08 -17.68 -15.68
C LEU A 146 15.93 -18.29 -16.44
N TYR A 147 14.73 -18.25 -15.90
CA TYR A 147 13.64 -18.91 -16.59
C TYR A 147 13.15 -18.12 -17.80
N ASP A 148 13.41 -16.83 -17.85
CA ASP A 148 13.15 -16.02 -19.03
C ASP A 148 14.20 -16.22 -20.08
N LEU A 149 15.45 -16.36 -19.67
CA LEU A 149 16.53 -16.72 -20.56
C LEU A 149 16.35 -18.10 -21.20
N GLU A 150 15.71 -19.05 -20.53
CA GLU A 150 15.37 -20.33 -21.12
C GLU A 150 14.39 -20.22 -22.28
N LYS A 151 13.56 -19.18 -22.28
CA LYS A 151 12.55 -18.89 -23.31
C LYS A 151 12.97 -17.78 -24.28
N SER A 152 14.09 -17.13 -24.03
CA SER A 152 14.56 -15.96 -24.72
C SER A 152 15.37 -16.32 -25.97
N GLU A 153 15.22 -15.57 -27.06
CA GLU A 153 16.07 -15.67 -28.24
C GLU A 153 17.52 -15.25 -27.94
N TRP A 154 17.78 -14.54 -26.87
CA TRP A 154 19.13 -14.21 -26.42
C TRP A 154 19.99 -15.47 -26.25
N LYS A 155 19.48 -16.47 -25.59
CA LYS A 155 20.14 -17.76 -25.37
C LYS A 155 20.56 -18.42 -26.70
N ASP A 156 19.67 -18.38 -27.67
CA ASP A 156 19.91 -19.02 -28.97
C ASP A 156 20.94 -18.25 -29.82
N ARG A 157 20.98 -16.92 -29.64
CA ARG A 157 21.97 -16.06 -30.32
C ARG A 157 23.31 -15.98 -29.62
N HIS A 158 23.33 -16.27 -28.32
CA HIS A 158 24.53 -16.19 -27.47
C HIS A 158 24.74 -17.47 -26.65
N PRO A 159 24.92 -18.62 -27.32
CA PRO A 159 25.09 -19.91 -26.65
C PRO A 159 26.34 -19.96 -25.75
N GLU A 160 27.31 -19.09 -25.98
CA GLU A 160 28.50 -18.95 -25.14
C GLU A 160 28.18 -18.47 -23.69
N THR A 161 27.05 -17.83 -23.50
CA THR A 161 26.61 -17.34 -22.16
C THR A 161 25.75 -18.38 -21.43
N TYR A 162 25.17 -19.33 -22.16
CA TYR A 162 24.21 -20.30 -21.64
C TYR A 162 24.73 -21.17 -20.48
N PRO A 163 25.98 -21.68 -20.51
CA PRO A 163 26.51 -22.49 -19.40
C PRO A 163 26.51 -21.74 -18.06
N VAL A 164 26.63 -20.43 -18.13
CA VAL A 164 26.66 -19.57 -16.95
C VAL A 164 25.23 -19.33 -16.43
N TYR A 165 24.29 -19.21 -17.31
CA TYR A 165 22.88 -19.04 -16.98
C TYR A 165 22.19 -20.34 -16.56
N ASN A 166 22.72 -21.48 -16.91
CA ASN A 166 22.16 -22.76 -16.49
C ASN A 166 22.39 -23.06 -14.99
N LEU A 167 23.15 -22.22 -14.32
CA LEU A 167 23.21 -22.19 -12.88
C LEU A 167 22.05 -21.35 -12.38
N ARG A 168 20.97 -21.99 -12.02
CA ARG A 168 19.61 -21.50 -11.67
C ARG A 168 19.53 -20.28 -10.73
N TYR A 169 20.61 -19.66 -10.35
CA TYR A 169 20.70 -18.60 -9.38
C TYR A 169 21.80 -17.57 -9.65
N GLN A 170 22.36 -17.50 -10.84
CA GLN A 170 23.37 -16.49 -11.15
C GLN A 170 22.81 -15.43 -12.09
N SER A 171 22.65 -14.22 -11.59
CA SER A 171 22.35 -13.09 -12.44
C SER A 171 23.52 -12.81 -13.40
N PRO A 172 23.28 -12.52 -14.68
CA PRO A 172 24.31 -12.06 -15.59
C PRO A 172 24.89 -10.69 -15.22
N LEU A 173 24.30 -10.00 -14.27
CA LEU A 173 24.86 -8.78 -13.68
C LEU A 173 25.86 -9.04 -12.57
N LYS A 174 25.98 -10.31 -12.14
CA LYS A 174 26.90 -10.70 -11.09
C LYS A 174 28.35 -10.68 -11.58
N GLY A 175 29.06 -9.62 -11.23
CA GLY A 175 30.48 -9.46 -11.57
C GLY A 175 30.75 -9.32 -13.07
N ASP A 176 31.99 -9.39 -13.42
CA ASP A 176 32.52 -9.28 -14.79
C ASP A 176 32.90 -10.63 -15.42
N LYS A 177 32.37 -11.73 -14.89
CA LYS A 177 32.62 -13.08 -15.39
C LYS A 177 31.91 -13.39 -16.70
N TYR A 178 30.93 -12.57 -17.07
CA TYR A 178 30.09 -12.76 -18.22
C TYR A 178 30.57 -11.93 -19.39
N THR A 179 31.03 -12.58 -20.40
CA THR A 179 31.47 -11.97 -21.65
C THR A 179 30.76 -12.66 -22.83
N TYR A 180 30.74 -12.01 -23.97
CA TYR A 180 30.10 -12.55 -25.17
C TYR A 180 30.81 -12.08 -26.45
N ALA A 181 30.35 -12.66 -27.56
CA ALA A 181 30.90 -12.36 -28.88
C ALA A 181 30.64 -10.89 -29.30
N VAL A 182 31.11 -10.55 -30.48
CA VAL A 182 30.85 -9.23 -31.09
C VAL A 182 29.35 -9.04 -31.36
N TYR A 183 28.81 -7.90 -31.01
CA TYR A 183 27.41 -7.55 -31.22
C TYR A 183 27.20 -6.74 -32.51
N PRO A 184 25.95 -6.73 -33.04
CA PRO A 184 25.62 -5.99 -34.25
C PRO A 184 25.93 -4.50 -34.19
N ASN A 185 25.85 -3.91 -33.02
CA ASN A 185 26.15 -2.47 -32.78
C ASN A 185 27.66 -2.19 -32.51
N GLY A 186 28.54 -3.14 -32.77
CA GLY A 186 29.97 -2.98 -32.65
C GLY A 186 30.56 -3.09 -31.26
N ILE A 187 29.85 -3.67 -30.32
CA ILE A 187 30.38 -3.93 -28.96
C ILE A 187 31.41 -5.07 -29.07
N PRO A 188 32.65 -4.88 -28.60
CA PRO A 188 33.71 -5.88 -28.75
C PRO A 188 33.42 -7.17 -27.96
N ASN A 189 33.85 -8.30 -28.50
CA ASN A 189 33.89 -9.56 -27.79
C ASN A 189 34.69 -9.41 -26.46
N GLY A 190 34.24 -10.09 -25.40
CA GLY A 190 34.83 -9.98 -24.06
C GLY A 190 34.37 -8.78 -23.24
N THR A 191 33.46 -7.94 -23.73
CA THR A 191 32.83 -6.89 -22.95
C THR A 191 32.02 -7.50 -21.81
N PRO A 192 32.18 -7.08 -20.56
CA PRO A 192 31.35 -7.54 -19.44
C PRO A 192 29.87 -7.30 -19.70
N PHE A 193 29.02 -8.20 -19.24
CA PHE A 193 27.59 -8.14 -19.52
C PHE A 193 26.97 -6.82 -19.09
N TYR A 194 27.27 -6.33 -17.91
CA TYR A 194 26.71 -5.06 -17.43
C TYR A 194 27.07 -3.87 -18.34
N SER A 195 28.30 -3.84 -18.87
CA SER A 195 28.71 -2.79 -19.82
C SER A 195 28.01 -2.93 -21.17
N PHE A 196 27.88 -4.17 -21.67
CA PHE A 196 27.12 -4.41 -22.89
C PHE A 196 25.69 -3.94 -22.74
N PHE A 197 24.99 -4.43 -21.72
CA PHE A 197 23.57 -4.16 -21.52
C PHE A 197 23.31 -2.68 -21.27
N ALA A 198 24.18 -2.00 -20.54
CA ALA A 198 24.12 -0.55 -20.35
C ALA A 198 24.23 0.23 -21.67
N LYS A 199 25.13 -0.20 -22.57
CA LYS A 199 25.25 0.41 -23.89
C LYS A 199 24.04 0.14 -24.78
N GLN A 200 23.55 -1.12 -24.78
CA GLN A 200 22.34 -1.51 -25.52
C GLN A 200 21.14 -0.66 -25.06
N MET A 201 20.94 -0.52 -23.76
CA MET A 201 19.87 0.27 -23.17
C MET A 201 20.03 1.75 -23.51
N ALA A 202 21.24 2.30 -23.43
CA ALA A 202 21.51 3.69 -23.77
C ALA A 202 21.26 3.97 -25.26
N ASP A 203 21.67 3.08 -26.14
CA ASP A 203 21.45 3.20 -27.59
C ASP A 203 19.96 3.07 -27.93
N PHE A 204 19.29 2.03 -27.41
CA PHE A 204 17.87 1.82 -27.57
C PHE A 204 17.06 3.04 -27.10
N SER A 205 17.36 3.55 -25.89
CA SER A 205 16.66 4.70 -25.34
C SER A 205 16.85 5.98 -26.18
N LYS A 206 18.05 6.15 -26.76
CA LYS A 206 18.35 7.27 -27.65
C LYS A 206 17.61 7.13 -28.98
N ALA A 207 17.60 5.94 -29.55
CA ALA A 207 16.96 5.66 -30.84
C ALA A 207 15.44 5.76 -30.77
N THR A 208 14.83 5.29 -29.70
CA THR A 208 13.36 5.27 -29.52
C THR A 208 12.80 6.51 -28.84
N GLY A 209 13.64 7.28 -28.14
CA GLY A 209 13.25 8.53 -27.47
C GLY A 209 12.58 8.34 -26.11
N ILE A 210 12.68 7.14 -25.49
CA ILE A 210 12.23 6.94 -24.11
C ILE A 210 13.08 7.76 -23.12
N ASP A 211 12.48 8.14 -22.00
CA ASP A 211 13.08 8.97 -20.97
C ASP A 211 13.54 8.18 -19.76
N GLY A 212 13.04 6.96 -19.55
CA GLY A 212 13.33 6.22 -18.34
C GLY A 212 13.28 4.72 -18.50
N LEU A 213 13.81 4.06 -17.49
CA LEU A 213 13.84 2.62 -17.29
C LEU A 213 13.31 2.33 -15.89
N GLU A 214 12.21 1.61 -15.78
CA GLU A 214 11.75 1.06 -14.51
C GLU A 214 12.26 -0.37 -14.36
N MET A 215 13.09 -0.56 -13.34
CA MET A 215 13.77 -1.84 -13.08
C MET A 215 12.96 -2.65 -12.09
N ARG A 216 11.88 -3.25 -12.56
CA ARG A 216 10.99 -4.06 -11.75
C ARG A 216 11.65 -5.39 -11.42
N ASP A 217 11.57 -5.81 -10.17
CA ASP A 217 12.19 -7.03 -9.64
C ASP A 217 13.67 -7.23 -10.03
N PHE A 218 14.21 -6.33 -10.82
CA PHE A 218 15.62 -6.30 -11.19
C PHE A 218 16.54 -6.33 -9.98
N MET A 219 16.00 -5.87 -8.89
CA MET A 219 16.70 -5.71 -7.63
C MET A 219 16.46 -6.87 -6.66
N THR A 220 15.59 -7.81 -7.00
CA THR A 220 15.21 -8.91 -6.12
C THR A 220 15.70 -10.28 -6.59
N PHE A 221 16.74 -10.33 -7.37
CA PHE A 221 17.16 -11.50 -8.16
C PHE A 221 17.89 -12.62 -7.47
N ARG A 222 17.87 -12.66 -6.18
CA ARG A 222 17.96 -13.96 -5.55
C ARG A 222 16.54 -14.47 -5.35
N HIS A 223 16.07 -15.30 -6.22
CA HIS A 223 14.94 -16.14 -5.87
C HIS A 223 15.27 -16.84 -4.55
N SER A 224 14.67 -16.34 -3.50
CA SER A 224 14.87 -16.76 -2.14
C SER A 224 14.49 -18.22 -1.85
N TYR A 225 14.05 -18.95 -2.86
CA TYR A 225 13.53 -20.29 -2.67
C TYR A 225 14.58 -21.39 -2.53
N GLU A 226 15.83 -21.17 -2.94
CA GLU A 226 16.84 -22.24 -2.97
C GLU A 226 18.28 -21.81 -2.60
N VAL A 227 18.54 -20.53 -2.37
CA VAL A 227 19.81 -20.08 -1.79
C VAL A 227 19.57 -19.80 -0.32
N PRO A 228 20.56 -20.07 0.58
CA PRO A 228 20.37 -19.67 1.96
C PRO A 228 19.82 -18.24 1.97
N PRO A 229 18.59 -18.05 2.44
CA PRO A 229 18.05 -16.72 2.50
C PRO A 229 19.02 -15.90 3.32
N HIS A 230 19.30 -14.66 2.94
CA HIS A 230 19.87 -13.71 3.86
C HIS A 230 21.39 -13.53 3.83
N GLU A 231 22.06 -13.95 2.76
CA GLU A 231 23.43 -13.55 2.55
C GLU A 231 23.52 -12.31 1.65
N TRP A 232 24.35 -11.37 2.05
CA TRP A 232 24.72 -10.24 1.22
C TRP A 232 25.44 -10.72 -0.03
N ASP A 233 24.98 -10.35 -1.22
CA ASP A 233 25.65 -10.65 -2.48
C ASP A 233 26.36 -9.40 -3.01
N GLU A 234 27.61 -9.22 -2.58
CA GLU A 234 28.44 -8.09 -2.99
C GLU A 234 28.70 -8.10 -4.51
N ASP A 235 28.93 -9.26 -5.09
CA ASP A 235 29.18 -9.39 -6.53
C ASP A 235 27.94 -8.94 -7.33
N PHE A 236 26.76 -9.31 -6.86
CA PHE A 236 25.51 -8.89 -7.50
C PHE A 236 25.30 -7.38 -7.35
N TYR A 237 25.50 -6.84 -6.17
CA TYR A 237 25.39 -5.40 -5.94
C TYR A 237 26.38 -4.62 -6.82
N GLN A 238 27.62 -5.07 -6.95
CA GLN A 238 28.60 -4.41 -7.79
C GLN A 238 28.24 -4.52 -9.29
N GLY A 239 27.63 -5.61 -9.71
CA GLY A 239 27.10 -5.77 -11.08
C GLY A 239 25.97 -4.76 -11.36
N VAL A 240 24.99 -4.64 -10.49
CA VAL A 240 23.89 -3.66 -10.59
C VAL A 240 24.43 -2.23 -10.60
N ARG A 241 25.32 -1.93 -9.66
CA ARG A 241 25.95 -0.61 -9.56
C ARG A 241 26.73 -0.26 -10.85
N SER A 242 27.51 -1.20 -11.36
CA SER A 242 28.30 -1.00 -12.57
C SER A 242 27.42 -0.79 -13.80
N PHE A 243 26.32 -1.55 -13.92
CA PHE A 243 25.32 -1.33 -14.96
C PHE A 243 24.78 0.11 -14.93
N LEU A 244 24.33 0.58 -13.75
CA LEU A 244 23.76 1.91 -13.59
C LEU A 244 24.80 3.00 -13.83
N VAL A 245 26.03 2.83 -13.36
CA VAL A 245 27.14 3.77 -13.64
C VAL A 245 27.41 3.91 -15.13
N GLU A 246 27.54 2.79 -15.84
CA GLU A 246 27.77 2.80 -17.27
C GLU A 246 26.56 3.36 -18.04
N LEU A 247 25.35 3.03 -17.61
CA LEU A 247 24.13 3.57 -18.21
C LEU A 247 24.04 5.09 -18.04
N LYS A 248 24.24 5.60 -16.84
CA LYS A 248 24.23 7.06 -16.55
C LYS A 248 25.37 7.77 -17.26
N LYS A 249 26.52 7.15 -17.43
CA LYS A 249 27.63 7.70 -18.22
C LYS A 249 27.28 7.80 -19.70
N ALA A 250 26.64 6.76 -20.27
CA ALA A 250 26.24 6.73 -21.67
C ALA A 250 25.00 7.60 -21.97
N ARG A 251 24.08 7.71 -21.01
CA ARG A 251 22.81 8.44 -21.12
C ARG A 251 22.46 9.13 -19.79
N PRO A 252 23.13 10.27 -19.46
CA PRO A 252 22.95 10.95 -18.15
C PRO A 252 21.51 11.38 -17.86
N SER A 253 20.72 11.67 -18.88
CA SER A 253 19.33 12.13 -18.75
C SER A 253 18.30 10.98 -18.63
N LEU A 254 18.72 9.73 -18.77
CA LEU A 254 17.80 8.59 -18.64
C LEU A 254 17.42 8.41 -17.17
N LEU A 255 16.14 8.45 -16.88
CA LEU A 255 15.61 8.19 -15.55
C LEU A 255 15.80 6.71 -15.21
N CYS A 256 16.35 6.45 -14.04
CA CYS A 256 16.47 5.11 -13.48
C CYS A 256 15.49 5.01 -12.33
N ILE A 257 14.44 4.22 -12.51
CA ILE A 257 13.39 3.99 -11.53
C ILE A 257 13.66 2.63 -10.90
N GLY A 258 14.03 2.63 -9.62
CA GLY A 258 14.11 1.40 -8.84
C GLY A 258 12.71 0.94 -8.47
N TYR A 259 12.48 -0.35 -8.51
CA TYR A 259 11.20 -0.94 -8.16
C TYR A 259 11.45 -2.16 -7.28
N ASN A 260 10.81 -2.20 -6.12
CA ASN A 260 10.94 -3.31 -5.22
C ASN A 260 9.60 -4.01 -5.02
N SER A 261 9.56 -5.30 -5.31
CA SER A 261 8.39 -6.13 -5.07
C SER A 261 8.28 -6.47 -3.60
N ALA A 262 7.09 -6.41 -3.09
CA ALA A 262 6.53 -6.92 -1.82
C ALA A 262 7.50 -7.47 -0.75
N GLY A 263 8.69 -6.94 -0.67
CA GLY A 263 9.67 -7.30 0.34
C GLY A 263 9.83 -6.19 1.37
N PRO A 264 10.23 -6.51 2.59
CA PRO A 264 10.58 -5.50 3.56
C PRO A 264 11.73 -4.61 3.07
N ALA A 265 11.76 -3.36 3.52
CA ALA A 265 12.83 -2.41 3.17
C ALA A 265 14.23 -2.96 3.43
N THR A 266 14.32 -3.86 4.39
CA THR A 266 15.55 -4.60 4.70
C THR A 266 15.85 -5.71 3.70
N GLY A 267 14.91 -6.16 2.90
CA GLY A 267 15.15 -7.07 1.79
C GLY A 267 16.13 -6.51 0.77
N ASP A 268 16.14 -5.20 0.57
CA ASP A 268 17.11 -4.51 -0.28
C ASP A 268 18.56 -4.73 0.15
N LEU A 269 18.78 -4.82 1.44
CA LEU A 269 20.13 -4.91 2.00
C LEU A 269 20.63 -6.34 2.10
N ARG A 270 19.70 -7.28 1.90
CA ARG A 270 20.02 -8.69 2.05
C ARG A 270 20.33 -9.34 0.74
N GLY A 271 20.83 -10.55 0.84
CA GLY A 271 21.01 -11.55 -0.19
C GLY A 271 20.85 -11.20 -1.67
N GLN A 272 20.21 -10.10 -1.91
CA GLN A 272 19.95 -9.55 -3.24
C GLN A 272 21.03 -8.55 -3.68
N GLY A 273 21.93 -8.15 -2.74
CA GLY A 273 23.01 -7.24 -3.06
C GLY A 273 22.57 -5.84 -3.48
N PHE A 274 21.33 -5.42 -3.11
CA PHE A 274 20.81 -4.13 -3.50
C PHE A 274 20.75 -3.16 -2.32
N ASP A 275 21.51 -2.09 -2.40
CA ASP A 275 21.49 -0.99 -1.42
C ASP A 275 20.93 0.26 -2.11
N SER A 276 19.61 0.44 -2.03
CA SER A 276 18.88 1.56 -2.64
C SER A 276 19.42 2.91 -2.19
N TYR A 277 19.81 3.04 -0.91
CA TYR A 277 20.40 4.27 -0.40
C TYR A 277 21.75 4.58 -1.06
N SER A 278 22.65 3.61 -1.16
CA SER A 278 23.95 3.82 -1.80
C SER A 278 23.81 4.16 -3.28
N LEU A 279 22.90 3.50 -3.98
CA LEU A 279 22.62 3.81 -5.39
C LEU A 279 22.02 5.21 -5.54
N ALA A 280 21.03 5.57 -4.76
CA ALA A 280 20.38 6.88 -4.78
C ALA A 280 21.35 8.02 -4.38
N SER A 281 22.19 7.80 -3.34
CA SER A 281 23.19 8.78 -2.89
C SER A 281 24.27 9.06 -3.93
N ASN A 282 24.51 8.12 -4.84
CA ASN A 282 25.41 8.25 -5.97
C ASN A 282 24.68 8.74 -7.26
N TYR A 283 23.44 9.20 -7.16
CA TYR A 283 22.63 9.67 -8.28
C TYR A 283 22.37 8.60 -9.38
N LEU A 284 22.36 7.35 -8.98
CA LEU A 284 22.10 6.21 -9.88
C LEU A 284 20.62 5.86 -9.96
N LEU A 285 19.82 6.30 -8.98
CA LEU A 285 18.36 6.19 -8.96
C LEU A 285 17.73 7.57 -8.88
N ASP A 286 16.74 7.81 -9.72
CA ASP A 286 15.95 9.05 -9.74
C ASP A 286 14.64 8.88 -8.98
N HIS A 287 13.99 7.71 -9.14
CA HIS A 287 12.76 7.35 -8.45
C HIS A 287 12.90 5.96 -7.82
N TYR A 288 12.10 5.72 -6.80
CA TYR A 288 11.97 4.41 -6.18
C TYR A 288 10.50 4.09 -5.95
N VAL A 289 10.00 3.11 -6.67
CA VAL A 289 8.64 2.62 -6.56
C VAL A 289 8.60 1.52 -5.52
N ILE A 290 7.66 1.62 -4.60
CA ILE A 290 7.41 0.61 -3.58
C ILE A 290 6.17 -0.16 -4.01
N GLU A 291 6.38 -1.39 -4.44
CA GLU A 291 5.31 -2.31 -4.76
C GLU A 291 4.62 -2.78 -3.49
N SER A 292 3.33 -2.60 -3.46
CA SER A 292 2.54 -2.98 -2.30
C SER A 292 1.23 -3.61 -2.76
N TRP A 293 1.19 -4.92 -2.74
CA TRP A 293 0.04 -5.70 -3.18
C TRP A 293 -1.03 -5.88 -2.10
N GLY A 294 -0.84 -5.27 -0.93
CA GLY A 294 -1.81 -5.32 0.13
C GLY A 294 -2.13 -6.73 0.61
N VAL A 295 -3.40 -6.98 0.83
CA VAL A 295 -3.89 -8.25 1.38
C VAL A 295 -3.78 -9.41 0.39
N ALA A 296 -3.65 -9.14 -0.91
CA ALA A 296 -3.67 -10.16 -1.96
C ALA A 296 -2.61 -11.25 -1.78
N TRP A 297 -1.43 -10.89 -1.33
CA TRP A 297 -0.35 -11.85 -1.10
C TRP A 297 -0.61 -12.82 0.06
N ASN A 298 -1.43 -12.45 1.02
CA ASN A 298 -1.71 -13.31 2.16
C ASN A 298 -2.47 -14.58 1.78
N ASP A 299 -3.21 -14.54 0.68
CA ASP A 299 -3.98 -15.69 0.22
C ASP A 299 -3.11 -16.75 -0.47
N PHE A 300 -2.02 -16.32 -1.10
CA PHE A 300 -1.14 -17.24 -1.85
C PHE A 300 -0.07 -17.89 -1.01
N TYR A 301 0.49 -17.15 -0.10
CA TYR A 301 1.69 -17.55 0.59
C TYR A 301 1.43 -17.81 2.06
N LYS A 302 0.60 -18.68 2.44
CA LYS A 302 0.43 -19.15 3.84
C LYS A 302 0.81 -18.14 4.96
N PRO A 303 0.27 -18.28 6.14
CA PRO A 303 0.24 -17.27 7.19
C PRO A 303 1.55 -16.63 7.68
N HIS A 304 2.67 -16.94 7.14
CA HIS A 304 3.95 -16.33 7.54
C HIS A 304 4.33 -15.04 6.79
N ILE A 305 3.47 -14.54 5.90
CA ILE A 305 3.79 -13.32 5.16
C ILE A 305 3.00 -12.13 5.69
N PHE A 306 3.27 -11.75 6.91
CA PHE A 306 2.84 -10.47 7.46
C PHE A 306 3.42 -9.27 6.69
N SER A 307 4.52 -9.47 5.98
CA SER A 307 5.15 -8.46 5.15
C SER A 307 4.22 -7.86 4.09
N CYS A 308 3.14 -8.55 3.74
CA CYS A 308 2.17 -8.09 2.76
C CYS A 308 0.91 -7.45 3.37
N SER A 309 0.83 -7.31 4.68
CA SER A 309 -0.26 -6.59 5.32
C SER A 309 -0.15 -5.08 5.10
N TYR A 310 -1.28 -4.37 5.12
CA TYR A 310 -1.26 -2.90 5.03
C TYR A 310 -0.40 -2.24 6.10
N ALA A 311 -0.36 -2.81 7.31
CA ALA A 311 0.48 -2.34 8.39
C ALA A 311 1.96 -2.49 8.06
N ALA A 312 2.37 -3.65 7.57
CA ALA A 312 3.76 -3.89 7.16
C ALA A 312 4.15 -3.01 5.99
N GLN A 313 3.27 -2.82 5.03
CA GLN A 313 3.55 -1.96 3.87
C GLN A 313 3.62 -0.48 4.24
N GLN A 314 2.81 -0.01 5.18
CA GLN A 314 2.95 1.34 5.69
C GLN A 314 4.28 1.52 6.43
N ALA A 315 4.66 0.56 7.26
CA ALA A 315 5.96 0.56 7.93
C ALA A 315 7.11 0.53 6.91
N TYR A 316 6.97 -0.28 5.89
CA TYR A 316 7.93 -0.40 4.80
C TYR A 316 8.08 0.93 4.03
N LEU A 317 6.99 1.57 3.66
CA LEU A 317 7.01 2.89 3.04
C LEU A 317 7.68 3.92 3.95
N ALA A 318 7.33 3.94 5.23
CA ALA A 318 7.91 4.84 6.22
C ALA A 318 9.43 4.66 6.33
N VAL A 319 9.90 3.42 6.41
CA VAL A 319 11.33 3.09 6.48
C VAL A 319 12.07 3.49 5.19
N THR A 320 11.47 3.22 4.03
CA THR A 320 12.07 3.61 2.74
C THR A 320 12.16 5.12 2.58
N GLN A 321 11.13 5.86 2.99
CA GLN A 321 11.21 7.33 3.01
C GLN A 321 12.34 7.82 3.92
N ALA A 322 12.50 7.26 5.11
CA ALA A 322 13.61 7.61 5.99
C ALA A 322 14.96 7.25 5.38
N GLN A 323 15.05 6.10 4.70
CA GLN A 323 16.28 5.65 4.04
C GLN A 323 16.70 6.61 2.92
N LEU A 324 15.77 7.09 2.12
CA LEU A 324 16.03 7.89 0.91
C LEU A 324 15.92 9.41 1.13
N ALA A 325 15.51 9.85 2.31
CA ALA A 325 15.16 11.24 2.60
C ALA A 325 16.25 12.27 2.31
N GLU A 326 17.54 11.90 2.42
CA GLU A 326 18.65 12.82 2.13
C GLU A 326 19.19 12.67 0.70
N THR A 327 18.60 11.80 -0.08
CA THR A 327 18.97 11.63 -1.48
C THR A 327 18.06 12.48 -2.37
N LYS A 328 18.37 12.54 -3.66
CA LYS A 328 17.47 13.15 -4.65
C LYS A 328 16.44 12.18 -5.22
N CYS A 329 16.52 10.92 -4.81
CA CYS A 329 15.62 9.87 -5.25
C CYS A 329 14.21 10.12 -4.70
N ARG A 330 13.22 10.09 -5.55
CA ARG A 330 11.83 10.35 -5.20
C ARG A 330 11.12 9.03 -4.88
N VAL A 331 10.42 8.98 -3.77
CA VAL A 331 9.72 7.76 -3.31
C VAL A 331 8.27 7.80 -3.77
N LEU A 332 7.86 6.77 -4.48
CA LEU A 332 6.53 6.62 -5.07
C LEU A 332 5.90 5.30 -4.61
N PRO A 333 4.96 5.32 -3.67
CA PRO A 333 4.19 4.13 -3.39
C PRO A 333 3.32 3.73 -4.58
N LEU A 334 3.23 2.43 -4.84
CA LEU A 334 2.37 1.87 -5.85
C LEU A 334 0.94 1.77 -5.33
N VAL A 335 -0.01 2.30 -6.07
CA VAL A 335 -1.44 2.15 -5.81
C VAL A 335 -2.10 1.44 -6.97
N GLU A 336 -2.81 0.38 -6.68
CA GLU A 336 -3.55 -0.38 -7.68
C GLU A 336 -4.77 0.39 -8.17
N LEU A 337 -5.00 0.34 -9.48
CA LEU A 337 -6.18 0.91 -10.11
C LEU A 337 -7.30 -0.11 -10.33
N THR A 338 -6.94 -1.36 -10.61
CA THR A 338 -7.89 -2.41 -11.03
C THR A 338 -7.70 -3.74 -10.32
N GLY A 339 -6.79 -3.81 -9.37
CA GLY A 339 -6.35 -5.06 -8.77
C GLY A 339 -5.30 -5.79 -9.63
N GLY A 340 -4.33 -6.39 -8.98
CA GLY A 340 -3.22 -7.05 -9.65
C GLY A 340 -3.65 -8.32 -10.40
N TRP A 341 -3.09 -8.52 -11.57
CA TRP A 341 -3.37 -9.69 -12.41
C TRP A 341 -2.83 -11.00 -11.86
N GLU A 342 -1.78 -10.90 -11.08
CA GLU A 342 -1.11 -12.04 -10.45
C GLU A 342 -1.98 -12.69 -9.38
N TYR A 343 -3.05 -11.98 -8.98
CA TYR A 343 -3.86 -12.30 -7.81
C TYR A 343 -5.34 -12.30 -8.14
N ASP A 344 -5.68 -12.89 -9.28
CA ASP A 344 -7.07 -13.07 -9.71
C ASP A 344 -7.94 -13.81 -8.69
N ASP A 345 -7.29 -14.48 -7.73
CA ASP A 345 -7.95 -15.23 -6.67
C ASP A 345 -8.27 -14.40 -5.42
N ALA A 346 -7.90 -13.11 -5.37
CA ALA A 346 -8.14 -12.25 -4.22
C ALA A 346 -9.17 -11.13 -4.51
N PRO A 347 -10.43 -11.47 -4.67
CA PRO A 347 -11.46 -10.56 -5.16
C PRO A 347 -11.77 -9.39 -4.23
N LEU A 348 -11.56 -9.55 -2.94
CA LEU A 348 -11.80 -8.48 -1.96
C LEU A 348 -10.74 -7.38 -2.05
N THR A 349 -9.54 -7.71 -2.52
CA THR A 349 -8.47 -6.74 -2.72
C THR A 349 -8.70 -5.86 -3.96
N ARG A 350 -9.63 -6.22 -4.82
CA ARG A 350 -10.00 -5.50 -6.04
C ARG A 350 -11.12 -4.49 -5.83
N SER A 351 -11.66 -4.42 -4.63
CA SER A 351 -12.66 -3.40 -4.31
C SER A 351 -12.05 -2.01 -4.49
N ARG A 352 -12.77 -1.13 -5.18
CA ARG A 352 -12.41 0.29 -5.28
C ARG A 352 -12.25 0.95 -3.90
N PHE A 353 -12.92 0.45 -2.88
CA PHE A 353 -12.78 0.92 -1.49
C PHE A 353 -11.43 0.50 -0.90
N ASN A 354 -10.94 -0.68 -1.26
CA ASN A 354 -9.59 -1.12 -0.92
C ASN A 354 -8.52 -0.21 -1.57
N ASN A 355 -8.68 0.11 -2.85
CA ASN A 355 -7.78 1.03 -3.55
C ASN A 355 -7.79 2.42 -2.90
N ARG A 356 -8.96 2.91 -2.45
CA ARG A 356 -9.08 4.13 -1.66
C ARG A 356 -8.32 4.04 -0.34
N MET A 357 -8.51 2.95 0.39
CA MET A 357 -7.84 2.71 1.67
C MET A 357 -6.32 2.75 1.50
N GLN A 358 -5.80 2.05 0.49
CA GLN A 358 -4.39 2.00 0.13
C GLN A 358 -3.85 3.40 -0.20
N ALA A 359 -4.51 4.13 -1.10
CA ALA A 359 -4.07 5.46 -1.52
C ALA A 359 -3.98 6.44 -0.33
N TRP A 360 -4.95 6.42 0.57
CA TRP A 360 -4.94 7.27 1.76
C TRP A 360 -3.87 6.87 2.76
N LEU A 361 -3.70 5.57 3.00
CA LEU A 361 -2.68 5.07 3.92
C LEU A 361 -1.29 5.49 3.47
N TYR A 362 -1.02 5.36 2.18
CA TYR A 362 0.29 5.68 1.63
C TYR A 362 0.54 7.18 1.51
N ALA A 363 -0.43 7.96 1.05
CA ALA A 363 -0.29 9.42 1.00
C ALA A 363 0.06 10.02 2.36
N ASN A 364 -0.48 9.43 3.42
CA ASN A 364 -0.37 9.94 4.79
C ASN A 364 0.62 9.16 5.66
N THR A 365 1.65 8.61 5.04
CA THR A 365 2.85 8.09 5.69
C THR A 365 3.96 9.12 5.54
N PHE A 366 4.48 9.65 6.65
CA PHE A 366 5.34 10.81 6.64
C PHE A 366 6.78 10.50 7.03
N TYR A 367 7.72 11.23 6.45
CA TYR A 367 9.08 11.32 6.94
C TYR A 367 9.23 12.57 7.81
N ALA A 368 9.93 12.46 8.93
CA ALA A 368 10.27 13.57 9.80
C ALA A 368 11.77 13.90 9.67
N SER A 369 12.07 15.14 9.28
CA SER A 369 13.43 15.67 9.28
C SER A 369 13.97 15.78 10.70
N ARG A 370 15.27 16.06 10.83
CA ARG A 370 15.90 16.34 12.13
C ARG A 370 15.26 17.52 12.86
N ALA A 371 14.75 18.51 12.13
CA ALA A 371 14.07 19.66 12.69
C ALA A 371 12.61 19.37 13.11
N GLY A 372 12.10 18.19 12.75
CA GLY A 372 10.73 17.77 13.01
C GLY A 372 9.76 18.07 11.86
N ASP A 373 10.22 18.70 10.78
CA ASP A 373 9.41 18.95 9.59
C ASP A 373 8.95 17.65 8.95
N LEU A 374 7.68 17.57 8.62
CA LEU A 374 7.06 16.38 8.03
C LEU A 374 6.90 16.52 6.52
N SER A 375 7.16 15.45 5.80
CA SER A 375 6.91 15.36 4.36
C SER A 375 6.22 14.05 3.98
N PRO A 376 5.19 14.10 3.10
CA PRO A 376 4.60 12.90 2.52
C PRO A 376 5.54 12.29 1.47
N PRO A 377 5.20 11.10 0.89
CA PRO A 377 5.83 10.60 -0.31
C PRO A 377 5.81 11.61 -1.47
N ASN A 378 6.69 11.45 -2.42
CA ASN A 378 6.82 12.41 -3.53
C ASN A 378 5.69 12.33 -4.56
N GLY A 379 4.86 11.30 -4.51
CA GLY A 379 3.74 11.07 -5.40
C GLY A 379 3.27 9.63 -5.40
N PHE A 380 2.75 9.18 -6.53
CA PHE A 380 2.26 7.82 -6.70
C PHE A 380 2.73 7.20 -8.01
N SER A 381 3.03 5.91 -7.99
CA SER A 381 2.96 5.03 -9.16
C SER A 381 1.61 4.31 -9.14
N LEU A 382 0.92 4.30 -10.27
CA LEU A 382 -0.41 3.69 -10.39
C LEU A 382 -0.31 2.45 -11.26
N ALA A 383 -0.63 1.30 -10.69
CA ALA A 383 -0.45 0.02 -11.37
C ALA A 383 -1.60 -0.31 -12.32
N PHE A 384 -1.24 -0.73 -13.51
CA PHE A 384 -2.05 -1.54 -14.44
C PHE A 384 -3.39 -0.94 -14.85
N ALA A 385 -3.35 0.26 -15.41
CA ALA A 385 -4.56 0.94 -15.88
C ALA A 385 -5.44 0.12 -16.83
N ASP A 386 -4.85 -0.79 -17.58
CA ASP A 386 -5.50 -1.57 -18.64
C ASP A 386 -5.39 -3.08 -18.46
N ARG A 387 -4.90 -3.57 -17.34
CA ARG A 387 -4.69 -5.00 -17.14
C ARG A 387 -5.96 -5.83 -17.20
N ALA A 388 -7.04 -5.27 -16.72
CA ALA A 388 -8.35 -5.88 -16.86
C ALA A 388 -8.72 -6.16 -18.34
N ARG A 389 -8.19 -5.36 -19.29
CA ARG A 389 -8.37 -5.58 -20.73
C ARG A 389 -7.64 -6.80 -21.27
N ALA A 390 -6.45 -7.08 -20.74
CA ALA A 390 -5.65 -8.20 -21.24
C ALA A 390 -6.23 -9.56 -20.84
N MET A 391 -6.99 -9.61 -19.76
CA MET A 391 -7.53 -10.84 -19.19
C MET A 391 -9.00 -11.08 -19.56
N GLU A 392 -9.76 -10.03 -19.80
CA GLU A 392 -11.17 -10.11 -20.22
C GLU A 392 -11.35 -9.33 -21.52
N LYS A 393 -11.94 -9.95 -22.53
CA LYS A 393 -12.07 -9.39 -23.89
C LYS A 393 -12.72 -8.00 -23.98
N ASN A 394 -13.22 -7.42 -22.89
CA ASN A 394 -13.93 -6.13 -22.89
C ASN A 394 -13.72 -5.26 -21.64
N SER A 395 -12.83 -5.58 -20.74
CA SER A 395 -12.71 -4.85 -19.47
C SER A 395 -11.56 -3.83 -19.47
N LEU A 396 -11.80 -2.69 -20.08
CA LEU A 396 -11.04 -1.48 -19.82
C LEU A 396 -11.39 -0.95 -18.43
N ILE A 397 -10.44 -0.29 -17.76
CA ILE A 397 -10.78 0.51 -16.59
C ILE A 397 -11.97 1.42 -16.91
N SER A 398 -13.04 1.33 -16.13
CA SER A 398 -14.26 2.09 -16.38
C SER A 398 -14.08 3.57 -16.07
N GLU A 399 -14.86 4.43 -16.71
CA GLU A 399 -14.90 5.87 -16.40
C GLU A 399 -15.24 6.13 -14.93
N ASP A 400 -16.13 5.32 -14.35
CA ASP A 400 -16.48 5.39 -12.93
C ASP A 400 -15.28 5.08 -12.04
N GLN A 401 -14.47 4.07 -12.37
CA GLN A 401 -13.28 3.74 -11.61
C GLN A 401 -12.22 4.84 -11.73
N VAL A 402 -12.02 5.39 -12.91
CA VAL A 402 -11.11 6.53 -13.11
C VAL A 402 -11.56 7.75 -12.29
N SER A 403 -12.85 8.08 -12.34
CA SER A 403 -13.43 9.20 -11.59
C SER A 403 -13.30 8.98 -10.07
N PHE A 404 -13.57 7.77 -9.61
CA PHE A 404 -13.43 7.38 -8.21
C PHE A 404 -11.98 7.49 -7.73
N MET A 405 -11.03 6.93 -8.51
CA MET A 405 -9.62 6.98 -8.15
C MET A 405 -9.06 8.40 -8.22
N LYS A 406 -9.44 9.18 -9.23
CA LYS A 406 -9.08 10.60 -9.29
C LYS A 406 -9.50 11.34 -8.02
N ALA A 407 -10.77 11.23 -7.63
CA ALA A 407 -11.29 11.88 -6.43
C ALA A 407 -10.59 11.38 -5.15
N THR A 408 -10.23 10.10 -5.13
CA THR A 408 -9.49 9.48 -4.03
C THR A 408 -8.08 10.06 -3.91
N LEU A 409 -7.31 10.02 -4.98
CA LEU A 409 -5.92 10.47 -5.02
C LEU A 409 -5.82 11.97 -4.73
N ASP A 410 -6.67 12.79 -5.37
CA ASP A 410 -6.64 14.24 -5.16
C ASP A 410 -6.94 14.62 -3.69
N ARG A 411 -7.92 13.96 -3.05
CA ARG A 411 -8.24 14.21 -1.64
C ARG A 411 -7.17 13.69 -0.69
N ALA A 412 -6.63 12.51 -0.94
CA ALA A 412 -5.54 11.95 -0.13
C ALA A 412 -4.30 12.85 -0.17
N SER A 413 -3.93 13.33 -1.36
CA SER A 413 -2.83 14.27 -1.54
C SER A 413 -3.10 15.61 -0.84
N MET A 414 -4.30 16.17 -0.98
CA MET A 414 -4.67 17.42 -0.30
C MET A 414 -4.58 17.30 1.23
N ALA A 415 -4.92 16.15 1.78
CA ALA A 415 -4.82 15.87 3.22
C ALA A 415 -3.38 15.64 3.69
N ALA A 416 -2.49 15.17 2.81
CA ALA A 416 -1.08 14.92 3.11
C ALA A 416 -0.23 16.20 3.00
N HIS A 417 -0.48 16.99 1.95
CA HIS A 417 0.29 18.20 1.70
C HIS A 417 -0.03 19.33 2.69
N GLY A 418 1.00 19.80 3.37
CA GLY A 418 0.88 20.79 4.42
C GLY A 418 0.66 20.16 5.79
N VAL A 419 1.10 18.91 5.96
CA VAL A 419 1.11 18.21 7.25
C VAL A 419 1.88 19.01 8.30
N GLU A 420 1.26 19.22 9.46
CA GLU A 420 1.83 19.96 10.59
C GLU A 420 2.25 19.01 11.71
N LYS A 421 1.53 17.91 11.89
CA LYS A 421 1.78 16.93 12.95
C LYS A 421 1.28 15.54 12.53
N ALA A 422 2.09 14.53 12.80
CA ALA A 422 1.70 13.13 12.78
C ALA A 422 1.64 12.63 14.22
N TYR A 423 0.49 12.06 14.61
CA TYR A 423 0.26 11.61 15.97
C TYR A 423 0.66 10.14 16.15
N GLY A 424 0.97 9.76 17.37
CA GLY A 424 1.33 8.40 17.73
C GLY A 424 2.83 8.11 17.71
N CYS A 425 3.15 6.88 17.36
CA CYS A 425 4.54 6.43 17.33
C CYS A 425 5.28 6.96 16.11
N ARG A 426 6.57 7.22 16.30
CA ARG A 426 7.50 7.50 15.20
C ARG A 426 8.57 6.45 15.11
N LEU A 427 8.75 5.90 13.91
CA LEU A 427 9.75 4.87 13.63
C LEU A 427 11.10 5.50 13.37
N PHE A 428 12.11 5.06 14.09
CA PHE A 428 13.48 5.47 13.85
C PHE A 428 14.25 4.34 13.17
N TYR A 429 14.53 4.55 11.90
CA TYR A 429 15.24 3.62 11.04
C TYR A 429 16.76 3.71 11.25
N ASN A 430 17.39 2.55 11.44
CA ASN A 430 18.85 2.43 11.64
C ASN A 430 19.49 1.66 10.49
N ARG A 431 19.84 2.36 9.41
CA ARG A 431 20.47 1.76 8.24
C ARG A 431 21.79 1.05 8.57
N ASN A 432 22.67 1.69 9.36
CA ASN A 432 23.98 1.13 9.68
C ASN A 432 23.87 -0.15 10.49
N GLY A 433 22.94 -0.19 11.44
CA GLY A 433 22.65 -1.38 12.22
C GLY A 433 22.14 -2.52 11.34
N LEU A 434 21.20 -2.24 10.42
CA LEU A 434 20.67 -3.23 9.50
C LEU A 434 21.72 -3.77 8.52
N LEU A 435 22.57 -2.90 7.96
CA LEU A 435 23.70 -3.32 7.12
C LEU A 435 24.66 -4.22 7.86
N TRP A 436 24.99 -3.88 9.09
CA TRP A 436 25.88 -4.70 9.93
C TRP A 436 25.25 -6.07 10.18
N MET A 437 23.99 -6.11 10.53
CA MET A 437 23.28 -7.36 10.78
C MET A 437 23.23 -8.22 9.54
N ASN A 438 22.93 -7.66 8.38
CA ASN A 438 22.93 -8.38 7.11
C ASN A 438 24.27 -9.04 6.79
N LYS A 439 25.38 -8.37 7.13
CA LYS A 439 26.71 -8.90 6.87
C LYS A 439 27.21 -9.89 7.92
N ASN A 440 26.67 -9.89 9.13
CA ASN A 440 27.20 -10.62 10.27
C ASN A 440 26.24 -11.61 10.93
N ALA A 441 24.94 -11.48 10.71
CA ALA A 441 23.93 -12.35 11.32
C ALA A 441 23.53 -13.46 10.34
N GLN A 442 24.25 -14.57 10.39
CA GLN A 442 23.90 -15.74 9.56
C GLN A 442 22.54 -16.32 9.98
N GLY A 443 21.67 -16.56 9.01
CA GLY A 443 20.43 -17.31 9.18
C GLY A 443 19.25 -16.56 9.80
N VAL A 444 19.38 -15.25 10.06
CA VAL A 444 18.27 -14.43 10.58
C VAL A 444 17.67 -13.60 9.43
N ASP A 445 16.37 -13.78 9.19
CA ASP A 445 15.65 -12.87 8.32
C ASP A 445 15.36 -11.54 9.04
N LEU A 446 16.13 -10.51 8.70
CA LEU A 446 16.07 -9.22 9.38
C LEU A 446 14.96 -8.33 8.83
N GLY A 447 14.49 -8.57 7.63
CA GLY A 447 13.35 -7.90 7.08
C GLY A 447 12.08 -8.39 7.74
N GLU A 448 11.92 -9.69 7.78
CA GLU A 448 10.84 -10.29 8.55
C GLU A 448 10.94 -9.90 10.03
N TYR A 449 12.15 -9.73 10.56
CA TYR A 449 12.34 -9.36 11.94
C TYR A 449 11.87 -7.94 12.26
N SER A 450 12.22 -6.94 11.46
CA SER A 450 11.88 -5.55 11.79
C SER A 450 10.44 -5.18 11.40
N ASP A 451 10.03 -5.49 10.18
CA ASP A 451 8.74 -5.07 9.66
C ASP A 451 7.61 -5.91 10.24
N PHE A 452 7.87 -7.20 10.41
CA PHE A 452 6.94 -8.13 11.01
C PHE A 452 6.58 -7.73 12.44
N HIS A 453 7.56 -7.47 13.29
CA HIS A 453 7.28 -7.15 14.69
C HIS A 453 6.62 -5.79 14.85
N PHE A 454 6.94 -4.85 13.97
CA PHE A 454 6.26 -3.58 14.00
C PHE A 454 4.80 -3.71 13.53
N SER A 455 4.54 -4.49 12.50
CA SER A 455 3.17 -4.73 12.02
C SER A 455 2.28 -5.36 13.10
N PHE A 456 2.82 -6.20 13.98
CA PHE A 456 2.08 -6.69 15.14
C PHE A 456 1.58 -5.58 16.05
N LEU A 457 2.43 -4.63 16.38
CA LEU A 457 2.02 -3.51 17.22
C LEU A 457 0.96 -2.65 16.53
N MET A 458 1.12 -2.41 15.23
CA MET A 458 0.14 -1.68 14.45
C MET A 458 -1.22 -2.38 14.44
N ASN A 459 -1.22 -3.70 14.30
CA ASN A 459 -2.44 -4.51 14.33
C ASN A 459 -3.14 -4.49 15.71
N LEU A 460 -2.42 -4.18 16.76
CA LEU A 460 -2.97 -3.97 18.10
C LEU A 460 -3.32 -2.49 18.35
N GLY A 461 -3.35 -1.68 17.32
CA GLY A 461 -3.72 -0.27 17.39
C GLY A 461 -2.59 0.66 17.79
N ILE A 462 -1.36 0.20 17.82
CA ILE A 462 -0.20 1.08 18.03
C ILE A 462 0.16 1.69 16.67
N THR A 463 -0.38 2.85 16.41
CA THR A 463 -0.26 3.53 15.12
C THR A 463 1.07 4.26 15.00
N ALA A 464 1.72 4.13 13.84
CA ALA A 464 2.83 4.99 13.43
C ALA A 464 2.55 5.53 12.02
N THR A 465 2.44 6.84 11.93
CA THR A 465 2.22 7.55 10.67
C THR A 465 3.48 8.23 10.17
N SER A 466 4.58 8.13 10.91
CA SER A 466 5.83 8.81 10.53
C SER A 466 7.06 8.01 10.92
N SER A 467 8.13 8.28 10.16
CA SER A 467 9.47 7.73 10.39
C SER A 467 10.52 8.83 10.42
N ALA A 468 11.68 8.50 10.94
CA ALA A 468 12.87 9.33 10.90
C ALA A 468 14.13 8.44 10.85
N ARG A 469 15.27 9.02 10.59
CA ARG A 469 16.56 8.33 10.70
C ARG A 469 17.09 8.44 12.13
N ILE A 470 17.63 7.35 12.64
CA ILE A 470 18.15 7.34 14.01
C ILE A 470 19.33 8.29 14.19
N GLU A 471 20.14 8.48 13.15
CA GLU A 471 21.27 9.42 13.12
C GLU A 471 20.81 10.87 13.33
N ASP A 472 19.57 11.17 13.00
CA ASP A 472 18.96 12.48 13.10
C ASP A 472 18.11 12.66 14.35
N PHE A 473 18.11 11.67 15.27
CA PHE A 473 17.33 11.76 16.48
C PHE A 473 17.54 13.09 17.21
N SER A 474 16.45 13.76 17.52
CA SER A 474 16.42 14.99 18.28
C SER A 474 15.11 15.08 19.08
N LYS A 475 15.03 16.01 20.02
CA LYS A 475 13.78 16.27 20.74
C LYS A 475 12.68 16.75 19.79
N GLU A 476 13.05 17.51 18.77
CA GLU A 476 12.16 18.12 17.81
C GLU A 476 11.48 17.07 16.91
N ASN A 477 12.22 15.99 16.57
CA ASN A 477 11.70 14.93 15.72
C ASN A 477 11.28 13.65 16.47
N ALA A 478 11.34 13.63 17.79
CA ALA A 478 10.98 12.44 18.58
C ALA A 478 9.50 12.00 18.37
N GLY A 479 8.63 12.93 17.99
CA GLY A 479 7.19 12.64 17.88
C GLY A 479 6.56 12.46 19.26
N ASP A 480 5.40 11.80 19.29
CA ASP A 480 4.72 11.51 20.57
C ASP A 480 5.39 10.33 21.31
N PHE A 481 5.87 9.33 20.56
CA PHE A 481 6.55 8.16 21.13
C PHE A 481 7.52 7.55 20.12
N PRO A 482 8.85 7.72 20.34
CA PRO A 482 9.86 7.13 19.45
C PRO A 482 9.99 5.61 19.60
N ILE A 483 10.05 4.90 18.48
CA ILE A 483 10.37 3.48 18.41
C ILE A 483 11.67 3.32 17.63
N LEU A 484 12.72 2.84 18.28
CA LEU A 484 14.04 2.64 17.71
C LEU A 484 14.20 1.17 17.29
N PHE A 485 14.47 0.95 16.00
CA PHE A 485 14.72 -0.39 15.46
C PHE A 485 16.19 -0.73 15.49
N THR A 486 16.52 -1.88 16.08
CA THR A 486 17.88 -2.45 16.05
C THR A 486 18.98 -1.38 16.19
N PRO A 487 18.99 -0.59 17.29
CA PRO A 487 19.87 0.55 17.43
C PRO A 487 21.31 0.10 17.75
N PHE A 488 22.00 -0.40 16.72
CA PHE A 488 23.40 -0.82 16.75
C PHE A 488 24.20 0.06 15.79
N GLN A 489 25.45 0.34 16.13
CA GLN A 489 26.31 1.28 15.38
C GLN A 489 25.68 2.67 15.17
N VAL A 490 24.98 3.14 16.16
CA VAL A 490 24.39 4.48 16.16
C VAL A 490 25.50 5.51 16.42
N PRO A 491 25.53 6.64 15.70
CA PRO A 491 26.50 7.69 15.95
C PRO A 491 26.43 8.23 17.38
N ASP A 492 27.59 8.48 18.01
CA ASP A 492 27.68 8.95 19.41
C ASP A 492 26.82 10.20 19.70
N LYS A 493 26.67 11.09 18.72
CA LYS A 493 25.84 12.26 18.85
C LYS A 493 24.34 11.88 19.03
N ALA A 494 23.86 10.93 18.26
CA ALA A 494 22.48 10.46 18.38
C ALA A 494 22.28 9.68 19.68
N ILE A 495 23.24 8.83 20.07
CA ILE A 495 23.23 8.16 21.38
C ILE A 495 23.07 9.18 22.51
N SER A 496 23.91 10.24 22.51
CA SER A 496 23.85 11.27 23.54
C SER A 496 22.49 11.97 23.58
N GLN A 497 21.88 12.23 22.43
CA GLN A 497 20.55 12.86 22.34
C GLN A 497 19.43 11.92 22.85
N ILE A 498 19.50 10.63 22.54
CA ILE A 498 18.56 9.62 23.05
C ILE A 498 18.66 9.51 24.56
N GLN A 499 19.90 9.44 25.10
CA GLN A 499 20.14 9.41 26.55
C GLN A 499 19.61 10.66 27.25
N ASP A 500 19.87 11.83 26.70
CA ASP A 500 19.36 13.10 27.20
C ASP A 500 17.83 13.18 27.18
N TYR A 501 17.23 12.72 26.13
CA TYR A 501 15.77 12.68 25.96
C TYR A 501 15.14 11.82 27.06
N THR A 502 15.65 10.61 27.27
CA THR A 502 15.10 9.70 28.29
C THR A 502 15.38 10.18 29.72
N LYS A 503 16.55 10.75 29.99
CA LYS A 503 16.90 11.36 31.31
C LYS A 503 15.98 12.56 31.65
N LYS A 504 15.50 13.29 30.65
CA LYS A 504 14.55 14.41 30.80
C LYS A 504 13.09 13.97 30.89
N GLY A 505 12.83 12.67 31.00
CA GLY A 505 11.49 12.09 31.16
C GLY A 505 10.82 11.65 29.86
N GLY A 506 11.50 11.77 28.73
CA GLY A 506 11.00 11.23 27.47
C GLY A 506 10.94 9.71 27.50
N SER A 507 9.84 9.14 26.99
CA SER A 507 9.66 7.68 26.91
C SER A 507 9.95 7.21 25.50
N ILE A 508 10.64 6.06 25.37
CA ILE A 508 10.98 5.44 24.09
C ILE A 508 10.73 3.94 24.14
N MET A 509 10.67 3.34 22.96
CA MET A 509 10.76 1.89 22.82
C MET A 509 11.98 1.51 22.00
N ILE A 510 12.64 0.42 22.37
CA ILE A 510 13.74 -0.19 21.63
C ILE A 510 13.34 -1.61 21.24
N ILE A 511 13.33 -1.87 19.93
CA ILE A 511 13.06 -3.20 19.36
C ILE A 511 14.38 -3.75 18.81
N GLY A 512 14.76 -4.96 19.22
CA GLY A 512 15.94 -5.64 18.71
C GLY A 512 16.45 -6.73 19.65
N ALA A 513 17.19 -7.68 19.09
CA ALA A 513 17.88 -8.70 19.90
C ALA A 513 18.94 -8.05 20.79
N LYS A 514 19.17 -8.61 21.97
CA LYS A 514 20.11 -8.03 22.96
C LYS A 514 21.50 -7.73 22.43
N ASN A 515 21.98 -8.55 21.50
CA ASN A 515 23.27 -8.39 20.85
C ASN A 515 23.28 -7.32 19.74
N THR A 516 22.10 -6.84 19.32
CA THR A 516 21.93 -5.83 18.27
C THR A 516 21.55 -4.45 18.81
N ILE A 517 21.68 -4.25 20.11
CA ILE A 517 21.47 -2.97 20.78
C ILE A 517 22.81 -2.42 21.25
N ASP A 518 23.13 -1.18 20.89
CA ASP A 518 24.35 -0.52 21.36
C ASP A 518 24.43 -0.56 22.90
N PRO A 519 25.55 -0.98 23.50
CA PRO A 519 25.69 -1.05 24.95
C PRO A 519 25.35 0.25 25.68
N LYS A 520 25.56 1.42 25.05
CA LYS A 520 25.26 2.73 25.63
C LYS A 520 23.73 3.04 25.63
N LEU A 521 22.92 2.27 24.91
CA LEU A 521 21.48 2.40 24.88
C LEU A 521 20.76 1.34 25.72
N LYS A 522 21.50 0.47 26.41
CA LYS A 522 20.92 -0.49 27.34
C LYS A 522 20.65 0.20 28.70
N ASN A 523 19.56 -0.23 29.35
CA ASN A 523 19.15 0.25 30.67
C ASN A 523 18.88 1.77 30.75
N LEU A 524 18.38 2.38 29.71
CA LEU A 524 17.95 3.77 29.74
C LEU A 524 16.66 3.92 30.59
N PRO A 525 16.51 5.05 31.32
CA PRO A 525 15.27 5.34 32.02
C PRO A 525 14.12 5.51 31.05
N ASN A 526 12.89 5.25 31.49
CA ASN A 526 11.66 5.42 30.71
C ASN A 526 11.66 4.68 29.35
N THR A 527 12.32 3.52 29.28
CA THR A 527 12.50 2.77 28.06
C THR A 527 11.81 1.41 28.13
N ILE A 528 10.99 1.11 27.12
CA ILE A 528 10.43 -0.22 26.88
C ILE A 528 11.40 -0.96 25.96
N TYR A 529 11.95 -2.06 26.43
CA TYR A 529 12.77 -2.96 25.61
C TYR A 529 11.93 -4.14 25.16
N TRP A 530 11.98 -4.44 23.89
CA TRP A 530 11.33 -5.60 23.30
C TRP A 530 12.30 -6.37 22.42
N GLU A 531 12.54 -7.60 22.79
CA GLU A 531 13.22 -8.60 21.99
C GLU A 531 12.18 -9.58 21.47
N PRO A 532 11.57 -9.31 20.31
CA PRO A 532 10.52 -10.18 19.79
C PRO A 532 11.11 -11.54 19.43
N PRO A 533 10.35 -12.62 19.61
CA PRO A 533 10.78 -13.96 19.20
C PRO A 533 10.97 -14.02 17.70
N LEU A 534 11.93 -14.80 17.25
CA LEU A 534 12.08 -15.12 15.84
C LEU A 534 10.80 -15.81 15.35
N ASN A 535 10.33 -15.41 14.19
CA ASN A 535 9.15 -15.98 13.59
C ASN A 535 9.42 -17.45 13.21
N ASP A 536 8.64 -18.36 13.77
CA ASP A 536 8.67 -19.80 13.41
C ASP A 536 7.70 -20.13 12.25
N GLY A 537 7.08 -19.10 11.66
CA GLY A 537 6.12 -19.25 10.56
C GLY A 537 4.78 -19.91 10.95
N LYS A 538 4.53 -20.16 12.25
CA LYS A 538 3.38 -20.94 12.69
C LYS A 538 2.39 -20.19 13.58
N ASN A 539 2.80 -19.09 14.17
CA ASN A 539 1.99 -18.44 15.18
C ASN A 539 1.91 -16.93 14.97
N PHE A 540 0.74 -16.45 14.57
CA PHE A 540 0.42 -15.02 14.47
C PHE A 540 0.08 -14.36 15.81
N ALA A 541 -0.23 -15.15 16.82
CA ALA A 541 -0.42 -14.66 18.17
C ALA A 541 0.93 -14.58 18.85
N ASN A 542 1.59 -13.42 18.75
CA ASN A 542 2.71 -13.12 19.62
C ASN A 542 2.14 -12.63 20.97
N PRO A 543 2.13 -13.45 22.03
CA PRO A 543 1.57 -13.05 23.33
C PRO A 543 2.28 -11.84 23.91
N ASP A 544 3.55 -11.68 23.61
CA ASP A 544 4.34 -10.55 24.09
C ASP A 544 3.91 -9.22 23.44
N ALA A 545 3.40 -9.27 22.21
CA ALA A 545 2.95 -8.04 21.53
C ALA A 545 1.79 -7.37 22.26
N ALA A 546 0.86 -8.12 22.83
CA ALA A 546 -0.26 -7.60 23.61
C ALA A 546 0.22 -6.93 24.92
N GLU A 547 1.19 -7.54 25.59
CA GLU A 547 1.81 -6.96 26.78
C GLU A 547 2.55 -5.66 26.44
N ILE A 548 3.32 -5.66 25.36
CA ILE A 548 4.04 -4.48 24.89
C ILE A 548 3.07 -3.35 24.49
N ALA A 549 2.02 -3.67 23.74
CA ALA A 549 0.98 -2.69 23.40
C ALA A 549 0.33 -2.09 24.65
N THR A 550 0.10 -2.90 25.67
CA THR A 550 -0.42 -2.45 26.96
C THR A 550 0.57 -1.49 27.65
N LYS A 551 1.87 -1.81 27.67
CA LYS A 551 2.90 -0.92 28.22
C LYS A 551 2.96 0.42 27.48
N ILE A 552 2.88 0.42 26.15
CA ILE A 552 2.86 1.64 25.34
C ILE A 552 1.62 2.47 25.66
N ASN A 553 0.44 1.84 25.71
CA ASN A 553 -0.80 2.52 26.05
C ASN A 553 -0.77 3.15 27.46
N ASN A 554 -0.13 2.50 28.44
CA ASN A 554 0.07 3.05 29.76
C ASN A 554 0.96 4.29 29.74
N VAL A 555 2.01 4.30 28.93
CA VAL A 555 2.86 5.50 28.73
C VAL A 555 2.05 6.62 28.09
N PHE A 556 1.27 6.35 27.07
CA PHE A 556 0.38 7.33 26.46
C PHE A 556 -0.60 7.91 27.46
N LYS A 557 -1.26 7.07 28.24
CA LYS A 557 -2.20 7.50 29.27
C LYS A 557 -1.51 8.39 30.32
N ALA A 558 -0.35 8.00 30.82
CA ALA A 558 0.42 8.78 31.78
C ALA A 558 0.88 10.13 31.21
N SER A 559 1.18 10.19 29.92
CA SER A 559 1.55 11.43 29.21
C SER A 559 0.33 12.30 28.80
N GLY A 560 -0.89 11.84 29.09
CA GLY A 560 -2.13 12.48 28.62
C GLY A 560 -2.32 12.33 27.11
N LEU A 561 -1.70 11.34 26.51
CA LEU A 561 -1.92 10.90 25.13
C LEU A 561 -2.86 9.70 25.18
N SER A 562 -3.72 9.57 24.20
CA SER A 562 -4.63 8.43 24.16
C SER A 562 -4.63 7.83 22.76
N PHE A 563 -3.94 6.70 22.65
CA PHE A 563 -4.16 5.74 21.59
C PHE A 563 -4.60 4.47 22.29
N GLN A 564 -5.86 4.14 22.20
CA GLN A 564 -6.31 2.91 22.80
C GLN A 564 -6.37 1.81 21.73
N SER A 565 -5.57 0.80 21.93
CA SER A 565 -5.80 -0.50 21.34
C SER A 565 -7.02 -1.14 22.00
N THR A 566 -8.01 -1.51 21.22
CA THR A 566 -9.11 -2.36 21.69
C THR A 566 -8.77 -3.84 21.58
N GLN A 567 -7.51 -4.19 21.32
CA GLN A 567 -7.06 -5.54 20.93
C GLN A 567 -7.75 -6.08 19.66
N GLN A 568 -8.34 -5.19 18.89
CA GLN A 568 -8.96 -5.52 17.62
C GLN A 568 -7.98 -5.22 16.48
N LEU A 569 -7.93 -6.09 15.48
CA LEU A 569 -7.14 -5.88 14.29
C LEU A 569 -7.62 -4.62 13.56
N GLY A 570 -6.81 -3.58 13.55
CA GLY A 570 -7.13 -2.33 12.90
C GLY A 570 -6.00 -1.31 12.98
N LEU A 571 -6.00 -0.38 12.04
CA LEU A 571 -5.12 0.77 12.00
C LEU A 571 -5.94 2.05 12.08
N TRP A 572 -5.44 3.04 12.81
CA TRP A 572 -6.06 4.37 12.80
C TRP A 572 -5.01 5.48 12.79
N PRO A 573 -4.26 5.63 11.69
CA PRO A 573 -3.36 6.75 11.50
C PRO A 573 -4.10 8.08 11.65
N MET A 574 -3.44 8.99 12.34
CA MET A 574 -3.98 10.31 12.62
C MET A 574 -2.92 11.39 12.41
N TRP A 575 -3.31 12.48 11.76
CA TRP A 575 -2.42 13.60 11.48
C TRP A 575 -3.18 14.92 11.43
N LYS A 576 -2.43 16.02 11.52
CA LYS A 576 -2.96 17.37 11.33
C LYS A 576 -2.35 17.99 10.08
N SER A 577 -3.19 18.53 9.22
CA SER A 577 -2.78 19.23 8.01
C SER A 577 -3.64 20.47 7.81
N LYS A 578 -3.00 21.62 7.56
CA LYS A 578 -3.68 22.90 7.35
C LYS A 578 -4.73 23.20 8.41
N GLY A 579 -4.39 22.95 9.67
CA GLY A 579 -5.26 23.15 10.81
C GLY A 579 -6.34 22.08 11.06
N VAL A 580 -6.55 21.14 10.13
CA VAL A 580 -7.56 20.06 10.22
C VAL A 580 -6.94 18.78 10.74
N ASN A 581 -7.59 18.16 11.73
CA ASN A 581 -7.21 16.83 12.20
C ASN A 581 -7.91 15.76 11.35
N TYR A 582 -7.13 14.95 10.68
CA TYR A 582 -7.57 13.80 9.88
C TYR A 582 -7.33 12.50 10.62
N MET A 583 -8.15 11.52 10.31
CA MET A 583 -7.99 10.14 10.77
C MET A 583 -8.46 9.18 9.69
N GLN A 584 -7.77 8.07 9.57
CA GLN A 584 -8.20 6.93 8.76
C GLN A 584 -8.32 5.71 9.67
N ILE A 585 -9.53 5.20 9.87
CA ILE A 585 -9.78 4.00 10.66
C ILE A 585 -9.90 2.84 9.69
N VAL A 586 -8.91 1.95 9.70
CA VAL A 586 -8.77 0.85 8.75
C VAL A 586 -9.20 -0.44 9.41
N ASN A 587 -10.16 -1.14 8.82
CA ASN A 587 -10.48 -2.50 9.19
C ASN A 587 -9.49 -3.44 8.50
N PHE A 588 -8.46 -3.78 9.24
CA PHE A 588 -7.36 -4.57 8.75
C PHE A 588 -7.62 -6.07 8.98
N GLN A 589 -7.48 -6.85 7.92
CA GLN A 589 -7.61 -8.29 7.95
C GLN A 589 -6.40 -8.96 7.30
N TYR A 590 -6.00 -10.11 7.82
CA TYR A 590 -4.88 -10.87 7.26
C TYR A 590 -5.29 -11.91 6.25
N GLN A 591 -6.49 -12.43 6.43
CA GLN A 591 -7.01 -13.56 5.68
C GLN A 591 -8.47 -13.30 5.35
N ILE A 592 -8.89 -13.76 4.19
CA ILE A 592 -10.28 -13.63 3.74
C ILE A 592 -11.22 -14.31 4.76
N GLU A 593 -10.80 -15.45 5.30
CA GLU A 593 -11.57 -16.21 6.28
C GLU A 593 -11.82 -15.44 7.58
N ASN A 594 -11.03 -14.41 7.85
CA ASN A 594 -11.17 -13.56 9.04
C ASN A 594 -11.72 -12.17 8.71
N ALA A 595 -12.19 -11.98 7.48
CA ALA A 595 -12.72 -10.69 7.03
C ALA A 595 -14.10 -10.44 7.64
N VAL A 596 -14.14 -9.64 8.70
CA VAL A 596 -15.39 -9.29 9.40
C VAL A 596 -15.55 -7.80 9.54
N SER A 597 -16.78 -7.33 9.48
CA SER A 597 -17.13 -5.98 9.91
C SER A 597 -16.81 -5.78 11.38
N ARG A 598 -16.25 -4.62 11.72
CA ARG A 598 -15.84 -4.33 13.10
C ARG A 598 -16.37 -2.99 13.58
N VAL A 599 -16.65 -2.92 14.88
CA VAL A 599 -16.88 -1.67 15.58
C VAL A 599 -15.63 -1.35 16.40
N TYR A 600 -14.91 -0.31 15.98
CA TYR A 600 -13.73 0.16 16.70
C TYR A 600 -14.10 1.19 17.74
N THR A 601 -13.49 1.11 18.93
CA THR A 601 -13.53 2.18 19.92
C THR A 601 -12.25 2.98 19.83
N ILE A 602 -12.36 4.22 19.37
CA ILE A 602 -11.25 5.14 19.18
C ILE A 602 -11.28 6.18 20.29
N ASN A 603 -10.21 6.25 21.08
CA ASN A 603 -10.07 7.22 22.15
C ASN A 603 -9.04 8.30 21.76
N ILE A 604 -9.43 9.55 21.86
CA ILE A 604 -8.63 10.71 21.46
C ILE A 604 -8.45 11.63 22.67
N SER A 605 -7.22 11.95 23.01
CA SER A 605 -6.91 12.93 24.05
C SER A 605 -7.15 14.35 23.57
N ARG A 606 -7.98 15.10 24.28
CA ARG A 606 -8.17 16.54 24.04
C ARG A 606 -6.87 17.32 24.21
N LYS A 607 -6.09 16.97 25.21
CA LYS A 607 -4.78 17.59 25.49
C LYS A 607 -3.80 17.39 24.32
N GLN A 608 -3.73 16.17 23.78
CA GLN A 608 -2.83 15.86 22.67
C GLN A 608 -3.12 16.69 21.42
N LEU A 609 -4.41 16.94 21.16
CA LEU A 609 -4.84 17.70 20.00
C LEU A 609 -5.02 19.19 20.28
N GLY A 610 -4.86 19.64 21.52
CA GLY A 610 -5.11 21.03 21.89
C GLY A 610 -6.57 21.44 21.76
N LEU A 611 -7.50 20.51 22.05
CA LEU A 611 -8.94 20.75 21.91
C LEU A 611 -9.54 21.40 23.15
N GLY A 612 -10.51 22.27 22.94
CA GLY A 612 -11.32 22.85 24.00
C GLY A 612 -12.29 21.85 24.64
N SER A 613 -13.07 22.30 25.65
CA SER A 613 -14.02 21.46 26.39
C SER A 613 -15.35 21.22 25.65
N GLY A 614 -15.56 21.82 24.48
CA GLY A 614 -16.79 21.66 23.69
C GLY A 614 -17.03 20.27 23.14
N PRO A 615 -18.18 20.00 22.55
CA PRO A 615 -18.46 18.75 21.84
C PRO A 615 -17.66 18.65 20.55
N TYR A 616 -17.36 17.41 20.15
CA TYR A 616 -16.68 17.08 18.91
C TYR A 616 -17.31 15.85 18.28
N HIS A 617 -17.19 15.76 16.94
CA HIS A 617 -17.62 14.61 16.18
C HIS A 617 -16.62 14.27 15.08
N LEU A 618 -16.63 13.01 14.64
CA LEU A 618 -15.96 12.59 13.42
C LEU A 618 -16.89 12.83 12.24
N GLU A 619 -16.40 13.45 11.18
CA GLU A 619 -17.16 13.68 9.94
C GLU A 619 -16.44 12.97 8.77
N GLY A 620 -17.16 12.07 8.10
CA GLY A 620 -16.64 11.28 6.96
C GLY A 620 -16.30 12.16 5.76
N VAL A 621 -15.14 11.94 5.17
CA VAL A 621 -14.65 12.71 4.02
C VAL A 621 -15.47 12.42 2.76
N TYR A 622 -16.02 11.21 2.66
CA TYR A 622 -16.71 10.74 1.46
C TYR A 622 -18.23 10.58 1.62
N ASP A 623 -18.66 10.09 2.77
CA ASP A 623 -20.04 9.71 3.04
C ASP A 623 -20.79 10.73 3.91
N GLN A 624 -20.10 11.77 4.37
CA GLN A 624 -20.64 12.80 5.27
C GLN A 624 -21.24 12.24 6.58
N ARG A 625 -20.91 10.99 6.93
CA ARG A 625 -21.31 10.35 8.18
C ARG A 625 -20.76 11.13 9.36
N LYS A 626 -21.60 11.45 10.33
CA LYS A 626 -21.21 12.17 11.55
C LYS A 626 -21.37 11.25 12.75
N ILE A 627 -20.30 11.11 13.52
CA ILE A 627 -20.27 10.26 14.70
C ILE A 627 -19.84 11.10 15.90
N GLY A 628 -20.74 11.29 16.85
CA GLY A 628 -20.47 12.01 18.10
C GLY A 628 -19.61 11.18 19.04
N ALA A 629 -18.86 11.89 19.90
CA ALA A 629 -18.11 11.26 20.96
C ALA A 629 -19.02 10.82 22.12
N ASP A 630 -18.65 9.73 22.79
CA ASP A 630 -19.12 9.43 24.13
C ASP A 630 -18.26 10.21 25.16
N TYR A 631 -18.91 10.93 26.07
CA TYR A 631 -18.27 11.87 27.00
C TYR A 631 -18.17 11.33 28.43
N THR A 632 -17.87 10.05 28.58
CA THR A 632 -17.66 9.44 29.89
C THR A 632 -16.43 9.99 30.62
N ASP A 633 -15.45 10.48 29.85
CA ASP A 633 -14.24 11.13 30.36
C ASP A 633 -14.13 12.57 29.79
N LYS A 634 -13.93 13.56 30.64
CA LYS A 634 -13.81 14.98 30.23
C LYS A 634 -12.54 15.25 29.39
N ASP A 635 -11.50 14.47 29.57
CA ASP A 635 -10.20 14.64 28.91
C ASP A 635 -10.04 13.72 27.66
N ILE A 636 -10.93 12.76 27.48
CA ILE A 636 -10.92 11.79 26.39
C ILE A 636 -12.22 11.88 25.58
N LEU A 637 -12.07 11.94 24.26
CA LEU A 637 -13.17 11.74 23.31
C LEU A 637 -13.17 10.27 22.89
N SER A 638 -14.25 9.55 23.14
CA SER A 638 -14.40 8.14 22.76
C SER A 638 -15.40 8.02 21.63
N PHE A 639 -14.98 7.45 20.51
CA PHE A 639 -15.83 7.23 19.33
C PHE A 639 -15.98 5.73 19.07
N ARG A 640 -17.19 5.28 18.80
CA ARG A 640 -17.47 3.94 18.29
C ARG A 640 -17.71 4.04 16.80
N VAL A 641 -16.92 3.33 16.01
CA VAL A 641 -16.91 3.47 14.54
C VAL A 641 -17.03 2.11 13.90
N PHE A 642 -18.11 1.91 13.15
CA PHE A 642 -18.29 0.72 12.32
C PHE A 642 -17.49 0.86 11.03
N VAL A 643 -16.71 -0.18 10.71
CA VAL A 643 -15.94 -0.25 9.46
C VAL A 643 -16.09 -1.65 8.86
N PRO A 644 -16.51 -1.76 7.60
CA PRO A 644 -16.57 -3.03 6.85
C PRO A 644 -15.17 -3.66 6.69
N PRO A 645 -15.07 -4.96 6.37
CA PRO A 645 -13.79 -5.58 6.09
C PRO A 645 -13.15 -4.98 4.83
N PHE A 646 -11.82 -4.89 4.81
CA PHE A 646 -11.02 -4.32 3.72
C PHE A 646 -11.40 -2.89 3.33
N GLU A 647 -12.02 -2.17 4.26
CA GLU A 647 -12.38 -0.76 4.08
C GLU A 647 -11.79 0.12 5.17
N SER A 648 -11.89 1.40 4.97
CA SER A 648 -11.55 2.39 5.99
C SER A 648 -12.60 3.48 6.07
N PHE A 649 -12.83 3.96 7.29
CA PHE A 649 -13.54 5.20 7.52
C PHE A 649 -12.54 6.35 7.58
N ILE A 650 -12.57 7.18 6.57
CA ILE A 650 -11.69 8.34 6.44
C ILE A 650 -12.49 9.56 6.89
N CYS A 651 -12.02 10.24 7.92
CA CYS A 651 -12.77 11.31 8.57
C CYS A 651 -11.89 12.48 9.05
N THR A 652 -12.54 13.56 9.40
CA THR A 652 -11.97 14.71 10.10
C THR A 652 -12.60 14.83 11.47
N LEU A 653 -11.85 15.37 12.44
CA LEU A 653 -12.40 15.72 13.74
C LEU A 653 -12.90 17.17 13.70
N GLN A 654 -14.20 17.35 13.90
CA GLN A 654 -14.87 18.63 13.82
C GLN A 654 -15.49 19.05 15.17
N PRO A 655 -15.50 20.35 15.50
CA PRO A 655 -16.23 20.85 16.65
C PRO A 655 -17.75 20.76 16.38
N GLY A 656 -18.51 20.54 17.43
CA GLY A 656 -19.96 20.47 17.39
C GLY A 656 -20.51 19.10 17.81
N GLU A 657 -21.80 19.10 18.08
CA GLU A 657 -22.53 17.89 18.48
C GLU A 657 -22.89 17.03 17.26
N ALA A 658 -22.81 15.73 17.42
CA ALA A 658 -23.42 14.74 16.56
C ALA A 658 -23.85 13.54 17.41
N PRO A 659 -24.81 12.73 16.94
CA PRO A 659 -25.17 11.53 17.66
C PRO A 659 -24.01 10.52 17.62
N PRO A 660 -23.82 9.71 18.68
CA PRO A 660 -22.92 8.56 18.62
C PRO A 660 -23.40 7.57 17.57
N GLU A 661 -22.51 6.70 17.08
CA GLU A 661 -22.88 5.65 16.14
C GLU A 661 -23.95 4.73 16.71
N ASN A 662 -24.85 4.27 15.85
CA ASN A 662 -25.88 3.32 16.26
C ASN A 662 -25.27 2.04 16.82
N THR A 663 -25.99 1.38 17.72
CA THR A 663 -25.50 0.14 18.32
C THR A 663 -25.86 -1.05 17.44
N LEU A 664 -24.83 -1.76 16.94
CA LEU A 664 -25.02 -3.05 16.26
C LEU A 664 -25.16 -4.17 17.27
N ILE A 665 -26.17 -5.01 17.07
CA ILE A 665 -26.50 -6.17 17.89
C ILE A 665 -26.43 -7.40 17.00
N ASN A 666 -25.48 -8.30 17.28
CA ASN A 666 -25.27 -9.51 16.50
C ASN A 666 -26.46 -10.45 16.57
N ASN A 667 -26.65 -11.27 15.55
CA ASN A 667 -27.71 -12.28 15.46
C ASN A 667 -27.68 -13.30 16.62
N THR A 668 -26.55 -13.51 17.27
CA THR A 668 -26.37 -14.38 18.44
C THR A 668 -26.64 -13.71 19.79
N ASP A 669 -27.03 -12.43 19.82
CA ASP A 669 -27.32 -11.73 21.07
C ASP A 669 -28.48 -12.42 21.82
N PRO A 670 -28.34 -12.72 23.11
CA PRO A 670 -29.35 -13.45 23.88
C PRO A 670 -30.71 -12.74 24.00
N ARG A 671 -30.81 -11.47 23.66
CA ARG A 671 -32.08 -10.72 23.57
C ARG A 671 -32.89 -11.05 22.34
N ILE A 672 -32.29 -11.73 21.36
CA ILE A 672 -32.96 -12.15 20.12
C ILE A 672 -33.54 -13.54 20.37
N VAL A 673 -34.85 -13.69 20.25
CA VAL A 673 -35.55 -14.93 20.44
C VAL A 673 -35.93 -15.52 19.07
N TYR A 674 -35.33 -16.62 18.74
CA TYR A 674 -35.65 -17.44 17.56
C TYR A 674 -36.70 -18.48 17.91
N LYS A 675 -37.72 -18.63 17.06
CA LYS A 675 -38.72 -19.70 17.16
C LYS A 675 -38.91 -20.36 15.81
N GLY A 676 -38.87 -21.70 15.80
CA GLY A 676 -38.88 -22.56 14.63
C GLY A 676 -37.49 -23.15 14.35
N ASP A 677 -37.25 -23.58 13.13
CA ASP A 677 -36.02 -24.27 12.72
C ASP A 677 -35.01 -23.30 12.10
N TRP A 678 -34.54 -22.34 12.92
CA TRP A 678 -33.46 -21.44 12.54
C TRP A 678 -32.11 -22.15 12.66
N LYS A 679 -31.32 -22.05 11.58
CA LYS A 679 -29.96 -22.59 11.53
C LYS A 679 -28.98 -21.44 11.68
N HIS A 680 -28.00 -21.59 12.55
CA HIS A 680 -26.88 -20.68 12.71
C HIS A 680 -25.80 -21.09 11.71
N ASN A 681 -25.43 -20.16 10.84
CA ASN A 681 -24.33 -20.30 9.91
C ASN A 681 -23.14 -19.52 10.46
N GLU A 682 -22.09 -20.21 10.86
CA GLU A 682 -20.86 -19.64 11.43
C GLU A 682 -19.81 -19.28 10.35
N MET A 683 -20.15 -19.43 9.08
CA MET A 683 -19.26 -19.20 7.95
C MET A 683 -19.85 -18.22 6.95
N ALA A 684 -20.69 -17.30 7.40
CA ALA A 684 -21.31 -16.26 6.56
C ALA A 684 -20.38 -15.07 6.41
N LEU A 685 -19.42 -15.17 5.51
CA LEU A 685 -18.29 -14.23 5.36
C LEU A 685 -18.69 -12.75 5.12
N VAL A 686 -19.88 -12.51 4.62
CA VAL A 686 -20.39 -11.14 4.35
C VAL A 686 -21.22 -10.57 5.49
N SER A 687 -21.56 -11.38 6.47
CA SER A 687 -22.41 -10.99 7.58
C SER A 687 -21.59 -10.43 8.75
N PHE A 688 -22.23 -9.64 9.59
CA PHE A 688 -21.60 -9.06 10.77
C PHE A 688 -21.08 -10.17 11.69
N ASN A 689 -19.81 -10.10 12.08
CA ASN A 689 -19.09 -11.15 12.83
C ASN A 689 -19.00 -12.52 12.12
N GLN A 690 -19.18 -12.59 10.80
CA GLN A 690 -19.15 -13.80 9.96
C GLN A 690 -20.22 -14.83 10.31
N ASP A 691 -21.28 -14.44 10.95
CA ASP A 691 -22.36 -15.36 11.30
C ASP A 691 -23.73 -14.78 10.98
N GLU A 692 -24.68 -15.67 10.76
CA GLU A 692 -26.08 -15.30 10.50
C GLU A 692 -27.03 -16.43 10.91
N HIS A 693 -28.27 -16.08 11.10
CA HIS A 693 -29.34 -17.07 11.26
C HIS A 693 -30.20 -17.13 10.03
N PHE A 694 -30.53 -18.35 9.58
CA PHE A 694 -31.32 -18.65 8.40
C PHE A 694 -32.49 -19.57 8.71
N SER A 695 -33.66 -19.30 8.16
CA SER A 695 -34.79 -20.23 8.07
C SER A 695 -35.56 -20.05 6.77
N ALA A 696 -36.10 -21.17 6.22
CA ALA A 696 -36.99 -21.18 5.06
C ALA A 696 -38.41 -21.68 5.44
N ASN A 697 -38.65 -22.01 6.68
CA ASN A 697 -39.92 -22.60 7.11
C ASN A 697 -40.96 -21.54 7.41
N LYS A 698 -42.09 -21.64 6.76
CA LYS A 698 -43.22 -20.73 6.97
C LYS A 698 -43.65 -20.62 8.42
N GLY A 699 -43.73 -19.41 8.93
CA GLY A 699 -44.13 -19.06 10.29
C GLY A 699 -43.00 -19.03 11.32
N ASP A 700 -41.81 -19.45 10.95
CA ASP A 700 -40.61 -19.23 11.78
C ASP A 700 -40.38 -17.75 11.99
N TYR A 701 -39.87 -17.36 13.15
CA TYR A 701 -39.59 -15.97 13.41
C TYR A 701 -38.38 -15.71 14.30
N ALA A 702 -37.75 -14.56 14.07
CA ALA A 702 -36.81 -13.91 14.97
C ALA A 702 -37.46 -12.69 15.62
N LYS A 703 -37.33 -12.55 16.95
CA LYS A 703 -37.91 -11.44 17.72
C LYS A 703 -36.83 -10.78 18.57
N PHE A 704 -36.69 -9.48 18.44
CA PHE A 704 -35.73 -8.69 19.19
C PHE A 704 -36.43 -7.56 19.94
N THR A 705 -36.13 -7.42 21.24
CA THR A 705 -36.62 -6.32 22.07
C THR A 705 -35.47 -5.35 22.33
N PHE A 706 -35.67 -4.09 22.01
CA PHE A 706 -34.65 -3.04 22.12
C PHE A 706 -35.18 -1.79 22.83
N THR A 707 -34.29 -0.98 23.34
CA THR A 707 -34.58 0.36 23.83
C THR A 707 -33.88 1.37 22.94
N GLY A 708 -34.65 2.28 22.33
CA GLY A 708 -34.13 3.25 21.36
C GLY A 708 -35.27 4.02 20.69
N SER A 709 -34.91 4.88 19.74
CA SER A 709 -35.85 5.65 18.91
C SER A 709 -36.04 5.07 17.51
N GLY A 710 -35.42 3.93 17.22
CA GLY A 710 -35.54 3.23 15.95
C GLY A 710 -34.69 1.95 15.89
N VAL A 711 -34.89 1.19 14.83
CA VAL A 711 -34.13 -0.03 14.57
C VAL A 711 -34.03 -0.28 13.07
N SER A 712 -32.86 -0.75 12.62
CA SER A 712 -32.70 -1.38 11.30
C SER A 712 -32.54 -2.89 11.47
N VAL A 713 -33.13 -3.66 10.56
CA VAL A 713 -32.92 -5.10 10.41
C VAL A 713 -31.89 -5.27 9.31
N LEU A 714 -30.82 -5.95 9.63
CA LEU A 714 -29.73 -6.27 8.70
C LEU A 714 -29.80 -7.74 8.31
N GLY A 715 -29.52 -8.02 7.06
CA GLY A 715 -29.49 -9.38 6.53
C GLY A 715 -28.91 -9.41 5.15
N THR A 716 -28.83 -10.61 4.60
CA THR A 716 -28.35 -10.87 3.25
C THR A 716 -29.54 -10.86 2.29
N LYS A 717 -29.33 -10.45 1.05
CA LYS A 717 -30.20 -10.70 -0.09
C LYS A 717 -29.50 -11.64 -1.06
N SER A 718 -30.22 -12.59 -1.61
CA SER A 718 -29.64 -13.61 -2.51
C SER A 718 -30.74 -14.24 -3.40
N ASP A 719 -30.31 -15.01 -4.41
CA ASP A 719 -31.16 -15.72 -5.35
C ASP A 719 -31.99 -16.87 -4.73
N ASN A 720 -31.68 -17.26 -3.50
CA ASN A 720 -32.38 -18.28 -2.75
C ASN A 720 -33.23 -17.73 -1.59
N LEU A 721 -33.48 -16.41 -1.53
CA LEU A 721 -34.23 -15.81 -0.45
C LEU A 721 -35.65 -15.38 -0.87
N GLY A 722 -36.56 -15.52 0.08
CA GLY A 722 -37.97 -15.25 -0.09
C GLY A 722 -38.44 -13.99 0.63
N TYR A 723 -39.75 -13.92 0.89
CA TYR A 723 -40.37 -12.80 1.59
C TYR A 723 -40.39 -13.00 3.11
N ALA A 724 -40.13 -11.91 3.84
CA ALA A 724 -40.30 -11.85 5.28
C ALA A 724 -41.25 -10.73 5.71
N ASP A 725 -42.17 -11.00 6.61
CA ASP A 725 -43.02 -9.99 7.22
C ASP A 725 -42.37 -9.37 8.45
N ILE A 726 -42.31 -8.06 8.51
CA ILE A 726 -41.80 -7.30 9.65
C ILE A 726 -42.96 -6.79 10.50
N PHE A 727 -42.87 -7.07 11.78
CA PHE A 727 -43.80 -6.54 12.78
C PHE A 727 -43.06 -5.65 13.76
N LEU A 728 -43.61 -4.49 14.04
CA LEU A 728 -43.16 -3.56 15.08
C LEU A 728 -44.25 -3.44 16.14
N ASP A 729 -43.91 -3.71 17.40
CA ASP A 729 -44.83 -3.68 18.52
C ASP A 729 -46.15 -4.45 18.27
N GLY A 730 -45.98 -5.61 17.63
CA GLY A 730 -47.08 -6.52 17.30
C GLY A 730 -47.86 -6.19 16.02
N LYS A 731 -47.65 -5.03 15.40
CA LYS A 731 -48.32 -4.64 14.17
C LYS A 731 -47.42 -4.94 12.95
N LYS A 732 -47.95 -5.58 11.92
CA LYS A 732 -47.26 -5.73 10.62
C LYS A 732 -47.05 -4.35 10.01
N VAL A 733 -45.78 -4.01 9.67
CA VAL A 733 -45.37 -2.73 9.13
C VAL A 733 -44.76 -2.82 7.73
N TYR A 734 -44.18 -3.96 7.38
CA TYR A 734 -43.47 -4.13 6.11
C TYR A 734 -43.40 -5.58 5.68
N THR A 735 -43.21 -5.85 4.38
CA THR A 735 -42.79 -7.14 3.85
C THR A 735 -41.47 -6.95 3.12
N VAL A 736 -40.42 -7.60 3.57
CA VAL A 736 -39.11 -7.62 2.94
C VAL A 736 -39.12 -8.58 1.77
N ASP A 737 -38.54 -8.18 0.66
CA ASP A 737 -38.14 -9.06 -0.42
C ASP A 737 -36.63 -9.38 -0.26
N GLY A 738 -36.31 -10.63 0.04
CA GLY A 738 -34.95 -11.11 0.20
C GLY A 738 -34.24 -11.45 -1.10
N PHE A 739 -34.95 -11.45 -2.23
CA PHE A 739 -34.37 -11.81 -3.51
C PHE A 739 -33.42 -10.72 -4.03
N ALA A 740 -32.27 -11.14 -4.55
CA ALA A 740 -31.38 -10.35 -5.37
C ALA A 740 -30.54 -11.26 -6.27
N ASP A 741 -30.36 -10.85 -7.51
CA ASP A 741 -29.46 -11.48 -8.45
C ASP A 741 -28.18 -10.60 -8.60
N TRP A 742 -27.24 -10.84 -7.71
CA TRP A 742 -25.99 -10.06 -7.68
C TRP A 742 -25.07 -10.30 -8.88
N SER A 743 -25.32 -11.35 -9.66
CA SER A 743 -24.54 -11.60 -10.88
C SER A 743 -24.74 -10.53 -11.95
N LYS A 744 -25.80 -9.72 -11.80
CA LYS A 744 -26.14 -8.62 -12.72
C LYS A 744 -25.68 -7.24 -12.24
N GLU A 745 -25.08 -7.14 -11.03
CA GLU A 745 -24.62 -5.86 -10.49
C GLU A 745 -23.17 -5.59 -10.87
N PRO A 746 -22.87 -4.73 -11.84
CA PRO A 746 -21.51 -4.49 -12.34
C PRO A 746 -20.61 -3.74 -11.33
N SER A 747 -21.18 -3.17 -10.27
CA SER A 747 -20.43 -2.45 -9.24
C SER A 747 -19.82 -3.34 -8.18
N ILE A 748 -20.19 -4.62 -8.14
CA ILE A 748 -19.74 -5.60 -7.18
C ILE A 748 -18.81 -6.56 -7.91
N ILE A 749 -17.53 -6.31 -7.79
CA ILE A 749 -16.39 -7.18 -8.15
C ILE A 749 -16.58 -8.06 -9.40
N THR A 750 -16.01 -7.63 -10.49
CA THR A 750 -15.85 -8.44 -11.70
C THR A 750 -14.50 -9.14 -11.68
N SER A 751 -14.41 -10.36 -11.19
CA SER A 751 -13.25 -11.20 -11.42
C SER A 751 -13.67 -12.55 -12.00
N ALA A 752 -13.10 -12.90 -13.14
CA ALA A 752 -13.40 -14.14 -13.84
C ALA A 752 -12.53 -15.33 -13.42
N HIS A 753 -11.53 -15.15 -12.54
CA HIS A 753 -10.47 -16.16 -12.33
C HIS A 753 -10.27 -16.59 -10.90
N SER A 754 -11.30 -16.59 -10.07
CA SER A 754 -11.20 -17.10 -8.71
C SER A 754 -11.12 -18.61 -8.65
N THR A 755 -10.44 -19.15 -7.63
CA THR A 755 -10.57 -20.54 -7.23
C THR A 755 -12.04 -20.90 -6.99
N ASN A 756 -12.42 -22.19 -7.04
CA ASN A 756 -13.82 -22.58 -6.92
C ASN A 756 -14.49 -22.04 -5.65
N PHE A 757 -13.75 -21.94 -4.55
CA PHE A 757 -14.23 -21.33 -3.31
C PHE A 757 -14.53 -19.85 -3.48
N LEU A 758 -13.63 -19.12 -4.07
CA LEU A 758 -13.76 -17.69 -4.32
C LEU A 758 -14.80 -17.38 -5.41
N LYS A 759 -14.98 -18.25 -6.40
CA LYS A 759 -16.06 -18.15 -7.40
C LYS A 759 -17.44 -18.20 -6.77
N ASP A 760 -17.63 -19.09 -5.82
CA ASP A 760 -18.88 -19.22 -5.10
C ASP A 760 -19.08 -18.05 -4.13
N TYR A 761 -18.03 -17.60 -3.48
CA TYR A 761 -18.05 -16.43 -2.62
C TYR A 761 -18.32 -15.14 -3.38
N LEU A 762 -17.73 -14.96 -4.56
CA LEU A 762 -17.90 -13.77 -5.39
C LEU A 762 -19.27 -13.64 -6.05
N LYS A 763 -19.94 -14.74 -6.31
CA LYS A 763 -21.36 -14.70 -6.67
C LYS A 763 -22.21 -14.01 -5.60
N TYR A 764 -21.71 -13.96 -4.39
CA TYR A 764 -22.42 -13.58 -3.17
C TYR A 764 -21.74 -12.45 -2.37
N VAL A 765 -20.77 -11.73 -2.94
CA VAL A 765 -20.29 -10.49 -2.30
C VAL A 765 -21.40 -9.46 -2.36
N VAL A 766 -22.30 -9.66 -1.45
CA VAL A 766 -23.37 -8.74 -1.13
C VAL A 766 -22.74 -7.55 -0.43
N PRO A 767 -23.10 -6.32 -0.78
CA PRO A 767 -22.70 -5.17 0.03
C PRO A 767 -23.04 -5.44 1.49
N GLU A 768 -22.06 -5.37 2.34
CA GLU A 768 -22.27 -5.53 3.77
C GLU A 768 -23.35 -4.61 4.30
N LYS A 769 -23.92 -4.99 5.42
CA LYS A 769 -24.96 -4.19 6.08
C LYS A 769 -26.15 -3.92 5.15
N GLN A 770 -26.68 -4.98 4.53
CA GLN A 770 -27.93 -4.86 3.80
C GLN A 770 -29.06 -4.52 4.76
N VAL A 771 -29.58 -3.32 4.62
CA VAL A 771 -30.74 -2.87 5.39
C VAL A 771 -31.99 -3.46 4.76
N LEU A 772 -32.52 -4.50 5.37
CA LEU A 772 -33.77 -5.13 4.94
C LEU A 772 -34.99 -4.28 5.31
N TYR A 773 -34.91 -3.63 6.46
CA TYR A 773 -35.95 -2.74 6.98
C TYR A 773 -35.35 -1.71 7.94
N THR A 774 -35.88 -0.52 7.96
CA THR A 774 -35.49 0.51 8.93
C THR A 774 -36.71 1.32 9.39
N VAL A 775 -36.71 1.67 10.64
CA VAL A 775 -37.64 2.62 11.25
C VAL A 775 -36.90 3.58 12.18
N SER A 776 -37.31 4.83 12.22
CA SER A 776 -36.79 5.86 13.11
C SER A 776 -37.93 6.76 13.61
N GLY A 777 -37.61 7.58 14.59
CA GLY A 777 -38.60 8.50 15.16
C GLY A 777 -39.62 7.84 16.08
N LEU A 778 -39.30 6.67 16.61
CA LEU A 778 -40.11 6.03 17.67
C LEU A 778 -39.98 6.82 18.96
N SER A 779 -41.00 6.74 19.81
CA SER A 779 -40.88 7.27 21.18
C SER A 779 -39.72 6.59 21.93
N LYS A 780 -38.93 7.34 22.67
CA LYS A 780 -37.87 6.71 23.47
C LYS A 780 -38.50 5.71 24.46
N GLY A 781 -38.17 4.44 24.28
CA GLY A 781 -38.76 3.39 25.10
C GLY A 781 -38.37 1.98 24.63
N SER A 782 -39.01 1.02 25.25
CA SER A 782 -38.86 -0.38 24.87
C SER A 782 -39.76 -0.71 23.67
N HIS A 783 -39.18 -1.23 22.62
CA HIS A 783 -39.88 -1.66 21.41
C HIS A 783 -39.55 -3.10 21.07
N THR A 784 -40.37 -3.72 20.26
CA THR A 784 -40.17 -5.08 19.80
C THR A 784 -40.28 -5.14 18.27
N ILE A 785 -39.24 -5.61 17.62
CA ILE A 785 -39.28 -5.97 16.21
C ILE A 785 -39.29 -7.49 16.04
N LYS A 786 -40.12 -7.98 15.10
CA LYS A 786 -40.22 -9.40 14.79
C LYS A 786 -40.24 -9.61 13.28
N ILE A 787 -39.43 -10.53 12.82
CA ILE A 787 -39.28 -10.95 11.41
C ILE A 787 -39.88 -12.32 11.29
N VAL A 788 -40.80 -12.53 10.35
CA VAL A 788 -41.54 -13.78 10.16
C VAL A 788 -41.35 -14.29 8.73
N VAL A 789 -40.92 -15.51 8.56
CA VAL A 789 -40.80 -16.21 7.28
C VAL A 789 -42.21 -16.41 6.68
N THR A 790 -42.49 -15.88 5.52
CA THR A 790 -43.82 -15.98 4.89
C THR A 790 -44.08 -17.31 4.22
N GLY A 791 -42.99 -18.01 3.78
CA GLY A 791 -43.05 -19.19 2.91
C GLY A 791 -43.56 -18.85 1.50
N THR A 792 -43.34 -17.62 1.07
CA THR A 792 -43.59 -17.13 -0.28
C THR A 792 -42.34 -16.47 -0.83
N LYS A 793 -42.18 -16.40 -2.16
CA LYS A 793 -40.98 -15.89 -2.82
C LYS A 793 -41.35 -15.31 -4.21
N GLN A 794 -40.39 -14.58 -4.81
CA GLN A 794 -40.45 -14.25 -6.24
C GLN A 794 -40.32 -15.53 -7.10
N ALA A 795 -40.78 -15.43 -8.35
CA ALA A 795 -40.72 -16.57 -9.28
C ALA A 795 -39.26 -17.00 -9.57
N GLU A 796 -38.38 -16.05 -9.62
CA GLU A 796 -36.95 -16.19 -9.92
C GLU A 796 -36.16 -16.73 -8.73
N ALA A 797 -36.66 -16.57 -7.52
CA ALA A 797 -35.97 -17.07 -6.33
C ALA A 797 -35.99 -18.60 -6.27
N SER A 798 -34.87 -19.21 -5.89
CA SER A 798 -34.75 -20.67 -5.83
C SER A 798 -35.36 -21.27 -4.55
N ASP A 799 -35.40 -20.51 -3.43
CA ASP A 799 -35.92 -20.96 -2.13
C ASP A 799 -36.70 -19.85 -1.42
N TYR A 800 -37.24 -20.14 -0.24
CA TYR A 800 -38.07 -19.26 0.61
C TYR A 800 -37.30 -18.67 1.78
N GLY A 801 -35.98 -18.74 1.76
CA GLY A 801 -35.10 -18.39 2.86
C GLY A 801 -35.26 -16.95 3.36
N VAL A 802 -35.02 -16.77 4.63
CA VAL A 802 -34.90 -15.48 5.31
C VAL A 802 -33.66 -15.50 6.18
N VAL A 803 -32.85 -14.46 6.04
CA VAL A 803 -31.61 -14.30 6.80
C VAL A 803 -31.76 -13.16 7.81
N VAL A 804 -31.26 -13.38 9.02
CA VAL A 804 -31.05 -12.36 10.05
C VAL A 804 -29.59 -12.32 10.41
N ASP A 805 -28.93 -11.24 10.05
CA ASP A 805 -27.52 -10.95 10.33
C ASP A 805 -27.34 -10.18 11.65
N ALA A 806 -27.93 -9.01 11.73
CA ALA A 806 -27.80 -8.13 12.88
C ALA A 806 -28.99 -7.15 13.00
N PHE A 807 -29.07 -6.50 14.15
CA PHE A 807 -29.94 -5.35 14.35
C PHE A 807 -29.11 -4.12 14.67
N GLU A 808 -29.45 -2.98 14.04
CA GLU A 808 -28.87 -1.69 14.34
C GLU A 808 -29.87 -0.85 15.13
N VAL A 809 -29.63 -0.65 16.42
CA VAL A 809 -30.49 0.15 17.30
C VAL A 809 -30.11 1.61 17.18
N LYS A 810 -31.09 2.46 16.83
CA LYS A 810 -30.97 3.91 16.78
C LYS A 810 -31.27 4.51 18.14
N ASN A 811 -30.32 5.25 18.66
CA ASN A 811 -30.38 5.80 20.02
C ASN A 811 -30.90 7.25 20.06
N HIS A 812 -31.26 7.83 18.90
CA HIS A 812 -31.58 9.27 18.75
C HIS A 812 -32.95 9.49 18.15
#